data_855955e1e37d2ef619c3df5360d63b42
#
_entry.id   855955e1e37d2ef619c3df5360d63b42
#
_cell.length_a   1.000
_cell.length_b   1.000
_cell.length_c   1.000
_cell.angle_alpha   90.00
_cell.angle_beta   90.00
_cell.angle_gamma   90.00
#
_symmetry.space_group_name_H-M   'P 1'
#
loop_
_entity.id
_entity.type
_entity.pdbx_description
1 polymer ?
#
loop_
_entity_poly.entity_id
_entity_poly.type
_entity_poly.pdbx_seq_one_letter_code
_entity_poly.pdbx_strand_id
1 'polypeptide(L)'
;MNALSNKYLFSKEIEYLGDKVNIKAVDNFMGLNSLSNDINICFTTTQKLHFDLLGPKENSLTYKDFENTKIVFISDESHHVNTMTKKLTKDEEADKNSWEYSVMNAFYRNKDHVLLEFTATADIKDKNVRAKYLDKMIYNYPLLKFRESGYTKDFQNFATNSTLWERALMAMVMSEYRKYLFSDAGVNIKPVVLFKSQRISDSEEFYDEFFEKLKNLSTTDLEDLYNAEIKELSSALDYFKKKDSSLILLVNSLKDGFEKNKSIIMNGSADNTTEQQLQVNSLEDKDNPIRFIFAVDMLNEGWDVLNLFDIVRLYDTRQGGKGISNYTIKEAQLIGRGARYCPFKVDESQERFKRKYDYDLDNPNRILETMYFHSRDDSKYISELRQALIATGMEDENPIKITYEVKDSFKDSEIYKKGFVFSNRRVPKDRSNIKGLEESKKNTIHRYTVRDSSGVIHTLFGPDKVLEEPAKYMPNTSYKFKDIPYNILSGAAESFRELRFSVLKEKYPRLKSVREFLTDDNYLGNNVLEVVHSNERVTGRNIYNGLIRAFNSISSFILSLKPEYEGSRVFSPNKLSDVIKNKSIYLSSIDTSGGVGESQNTNPNENYQLSLFDQDWYVYNDNFGTSEEKLFIKCFNREIKPKLEKKGVKFFLIRNERIPELAIYSFSDGERFEPDFLLL
;
A
#
# COMPACT_ATOMS: atom_id res chain seq x y z
N MET A 1 0.44 12.12 20.18
CA MET A 1 0.03 12.06 18.76
C MET A 1 -1.47 11.81 18.74
N ASN A 2 -2.25 12.62 18.04
CA ASN A 2 -3.70 12.38 17.97
C ASN A 2 -3.95 11.24 16.97
N ALA A 3 -4.12 10.02 17.45
CA ALA A 3 -4.28 8.83 16.62
C ALA A 3 -5.49 8.91 15.66
N LEU A 4 -6.51 9.71 16.01
CA LEU A 4 -7.67 9.97 15.14
C LEU A 4 -7.39 10.98 14.02
N SER A 5 -6.20 11.63 14.00
CA SER A 5 -5.75 12.46 12.87
C SER A 5 -4.83 11.72 11.90
N ASN A 6 -4.64 10.42 12.07
CA ASN A 6 -3.82 9.62 11.18
C ASN A 6 -4.38 9.64 9.75
N LYS A 7 -3.49 9.75 8.76
CA LYS A 7 -3.80 9.73 7.33
C LYS A 7 -4.56 8.47 6.86
N TYR A 8 -4.52 7.40 7.63
CA TYR A 8 -5.18 6.12 7.33
C TYR A 8 -6.59 6.01 7.93
N LEU A 9 -7.01 6.94 8.77
CA LEU A 9 -8.38 6.96 9.29
C LEU A 9 -9.30 7.60 8.25
N PHE A 10 -10.14 6.81 7.61
CA PHE A 10 -10.99 7.22 6.49
C PHE A 10 -12.18 8.08 6.94
N SER A 11 -12.68 7.90 8.15
CA SER A 11 -13.84 8.65 8.65
C SER A 11 -13.84 8.70 10.17
N LYS A 12 -14.32 9.84 10.72
CA LYS A 12 -14.64 9.99 12.15
C LYS A 12 -16.07 9.57 12.47
N GLU A 13 -16.86 9.24 11.45
CA GLU A 13 -18.25 8.86 11.53
C GLU A 13 -18.47 7.71 10.54
N ILE A 14 -19.12 6.65 10.99
CA ILE A 14 -19.53 5.51 10.16
C ILE A 14 -21.04 5.34 10.23
N GLU A 15 -21.65 4.81 9.18
CA GLU A 15 -23.05 4.40 9.17
C GLU A 15 -23.12 2.89 9.34
N TYR A 16 -23.84 2.43 10.35
CA TYR A 16 -24.04 1.01 10.62
C TYR A 16 -25.53 0.73 10.85
N LEU A 17 -26.13 -0.12 10.04
CA LEU A 17 -27.55 -0.48 10.06
C LEU A 17 -28.51 0.74 10.01
N GLY A 18 -28.11 1.81 9.34
CA GLY A 18 -28.90 3.05 9.24
C GLY A 18 -28.65 4.05 10.37
N ASP A 19 -27.88 3.68 11.40
CA ASP A 19 -27.48 4.57 12.49
C ASP A 19 -26.10 5.18 12.24
N LYS A 20 -25.97 6.44 12.59
CA LYS A 20 -24.68 7.15 12.57
C LYS A 20 -23.94 6.89 13.87
N VAL A 21 -22.74 6.37 13.73
CA VAL A 21 -21.84 6.03 14.83
C VAL A 21 -20.60 6.92 14.75
N ASN A 22 -20.35 7.73 15.77
CA ASN A 22 -19.15 8.55 15.82
C ASN A 22 -18.00 7.76 16.44
N ILE A 23 -16.79 8.00 15.93
CA ILE A 23 -15.54 7.45 16.48
C ILE A 23 -14.84 8.54 17.27
N LYS A 24 -14.64 8.32 18.56
CA LYS A 24 -14.05 9.30 19.48
C LYS A 24 -12.82 8.73 20.17
N ALA A 25 -11.75 9.51 20.23
CA ALA A 25 -10.63 9.22 21.13
C ALA A 25 -10.97 9.68 22.53
N VAL A 26 -10.68 8.83 23.52
CA VAL A 26 -10.89 9.12 24.94
C VAL A 26 -9.62 8.80 25.72
N ASP A 27 -9.35 9.56 26.76
CA ASP A 27 -8.17 9.34 27.62
C ASP A 27 -8.35 8.11 28.53
N ASN A 28 -9.58 7.86 28.96
CA ASN A 28 -10.02 6.65 29.63
C ASN A 28 -11.52 6.42 29.32
N PHE A 29 -12.02 5.23 29.68
CA PHE A 29 -13.42 4.87 29.43
C PHE A 29 -14.30 4.97 30.70
N MET A 30 -13.78 5.54 31.79
CA MET A 30 -14.56 5.83 32.98
C MET A 30 -15.58 6.92 32.71
N GLY A 31 -16.82 6.71 33.13
CA GLY A 31 -17.89 7.70 32.98
C GLY A 31 -18.41 7.89 31.56
N LEU A 32 -18.06 7.02 30.62
CA LEU A 32 -18.66 7.02 29.29
C LEU A 32 -20.15 6.73 29.40
N ASN A 33 -20.95 7.56 28.71
CA ASN A 33 -22.40 7.37 28.70
C ASN A 33 -22.75 6.10 27.91
N SER A 34 -23.20 5.07 28.60
CA SER A 34 -23.61 3.78 28.02
C SER A 34 -24.80 3.88 27.07
N LEU A 35 -25.44 5.04 26.97
CA LEU A 35 -26.57 5.30 26.07
C LEU A 35 -26.15 5.91 24.72
N SER A 36 -24.87 6.20 24.51
CA SER A 36 -24.39 6.69 23.21
C SER A 36 -24.03 5.53 22.29
N ASN A 37 -24.45 5.60 21.02
CA ASN A 37 -24.02 4.67 19.96
C ASN A 37 -22.61 4.99 19.45
N ASP A 38 -21.81 5.74 20.20
CA ASP A 38 -20.46 6.13 19.79
C ASP A 38 -19.45 5.02 20.04
N ILE A 39 -18.48 4.84 19.14
CA ILE A 39 -17.30 4.01 19.37
C ILE A 39 -16.24 4.87 20.05
N ASN A 40 -15.92 4.53 21.29
CA ASN A 40 -14.89 5.21 22.05
C ASN A 40 -13.59 4.41 21.99
N ILE A 41 -12.50 5.04 21.54
CA ILE A 41 -11.17 4.42 21.42
C ILE A 41 -10.24 5.01 22.47
N CYS A 42 -9.73 4.18 23.37
CA CYS A 42 -8.71 4.53 24.33
C CYS A 42 -7.37 3.96 23.90
N PHE A 43 -6.39 4.83 23.65
CA PHE A 43 -5.02 4.41 23.31
C PHE A 43 -4.19 4.35 24.59
N THR A 44 -3.63 3.17 24.86
CA THR A 44 -2.78 2.95 26.02
C THR A 44 -1.63 2.00 25.70
N THR A 45 -0.66 1.90 26.60
CA THR A 45 0.37 0.84 26.56
C THR A 45 0.06 -0.17 27.66
N THR A 46 0.58 -1.39 27.52
CA THR A 46 0.44 -2.43 28.55
C THR A 46 0.97 -1.97 29.89
N GLN A 47 2.10 -1.25 29.88
CA GLN A 47 2.71 -0.65 31.08
C GLN A 47 1.80 0.39 31.70
N LYS A 48 1.28 1.35 30.93
CA LYS A 48 0.38 2.38 31.44
C LYS A 48 -0.89 1.76 32.02
N LEU A 49 -1.51 0.81 31.32
CA LEU A 49 -2.68 0.11 31.81
C LEU A 49 -2.40 -0.62 33.13
N HIS A 50 -1.24 -1.29 33.25
CA HIS A 50 -0.80 -1.95 34.48
C HIS A 50 -0.67 -0.96 35.63
N PHE A 51 0.03 0.16 35.43
CA PHE A 51 0.21 1.19 36.45
C PHE A 51 -1.10 1.87 36.84
N ASP A 52 -2.00 2.11 35.87
CA ASP A 52 -3.32 2.71 36.12
C ASP A 52 -4.20 1.78 36.96
N LEU A 53 -4.07 0.44 36.78
CA LEU A 53 -4.84 -0.57 37.54
C LEU A 53 -4.28 -0.86 38.93
N LEU A 54 -2.98 -0.68 39.17
CA LEU A 54 -2.34 -0.98 40.46
C LEU A 54 -2.17 0.24 41.37
N GLY A 55 -2.18 1.45 40.80
CA GLY A 55 -1.98 2.69 41.56
C GLY A 55 -3.29 3.26 42.07
N PRO A 56 -3.61 3.24 43.39
CA PRO A 56 -4.82 3.87 43.88
C PRO A 56 -4.66 5.40 43.82
N LYS A 57 -5.10 6.00 42.73
CA LYS A 57 -5.26 7.46 42.57
C LYS A 57 -6.75 7.77 42.55
N GLU A 58 -7.13 8.94 43.04
CA GLU A 58 -8.49 9.44 42.91
C GLU A 58 -8.87 9.46 41.42
N ASN A 59 -9.98 8.81 41.07
CA ASN A 59 -10.42 8.56 39.68
C ASN A 59 -9.50 7.65 38.84
N SER A 60 -8.77 6.71 39.45
CA SER A 60 -8.01 5.71 38.73
C SER A 60 -8.90 4.58 38.22
N LEU A 61 -8.51 3.99 37.08
CA LEU A 61 -9.14 2.83 36.49
C LEU A 61 -9.01 1.62 37.42
N THR A 62 -10.10 0.88 37.61
CA THR A 62 -10.15 -0.32 38.42
C THR A 62 -10.65 -1.53 37.61
N TYR A 63 -10.40 -2.75 38.07
CA TYR A 63 -10.93 -3.94 37.42
C TYR A 63 -12.48 -3.99 37.38
N LYS A 64 -13.17 -3.28 38.29
CA LYS A 64 -14.64 -3.20 38.28
C LYS A 64 -15.18 -2.43 37.07
N ASP A 65 -14.42 -1.49 36.55
CA ASP A 65 -14.82 -0.70 35.38
C ASP A 65 -14.93 -1.58 34.11
N PHE A 66 -14.22 -2.72 34.11
CA PHE A 66 -14.29 -3.71 33.02
C PHE A 66 -15.48 -4.68 33.16
N GLU A 67 -16.11 -4.79 34.34
CA GLU A 67 -17.20 -5.75 34.55
C GLU A 67 -18.49 -5.33 33.82
N ASN A 68 -18.78 -4.05 33.77
CA ASN A 68 -20.04 -3.50 33.27
C ASN A 68 -19.95 -2.89 31.85
N THR A 69 -18.80 -2.93 31.26
CA THR A 69 -18.54 -2.33 29.93
C THR A 69 -18.12 -3.42 28.95
N LYS A 70 -18.67 -3.40 27.71
CA LYS A 70 -18.20 -4.29 26.64
C LYS A 70 -17.02 -3.65 25.95
N ILE A 71 -15.86 -4.30 25.98
CA ILE A 71 -14.60 -3.77 25.48
C ILE A 71 -14.02 -4.72 24.44
N VAL A 72 -13.56 -4.14 23.34
CA VAL A 72 -12.71 -4.82 22.36
C VAL A 72 -11.27 -4.38 22.64
N PHE A 73 -10.46 -5.29 23.14
CA PHE A 73 -9.02 -5.08 23.29
C PHE A 73 -8.36 -5.36 21.94
N ILE A 74 -7.59 -4.41 21.44
CA ILE A 74 -6.83 -4.54 20.20
C ILE A 74 -5.36 -4.39 20.58
N SER A 75 -4.61 -5.48 20.51
CA SER A 75 -3.18 -5.51 20.81
C SER A 75 -2.39 -5.56 19.51
N ASP A 76 -1.61 -4.51 19.25
CA ASP A 76 -0.65 -4.48 18.17
C ASP A 76 0.70 -5.00 18.66
N GLU A 77 1.50 -5.58 17.75
CA GLU A 77 2.80 -6.20 18.04
C GLU A 77 2.74 -7.18 19.23
N SER A 78 1.68 -7.97 19.28
CA SER A 78 1.38 -8.87 20.41
C SER A 78 2.49 -9.89 20.71
N HIS A 79 3.42 -10.13 19.76
CA HIS A 79 4.60 -10.96 19.99
C HIS A 79 5.57 -10.39 21.06
N HIS A 80 5.60 -9.07 21.25
CA HIS A 80 6.38 -8.45 22.32
C HIS A 80 5.83 -8.75 23.71
N VAL A 81 4.54 -9.00 23.81
CA VAL A 81 3.87 -9.35 25.07
C VAL A 81 3.97 -10.86 25.36
N ASN A 82 3.98 -11.69 24.32
CA ASN A 82 3.64 -13.10 24.43
C ASN A 82 4.74 -14.10 24.07
N THR A 83 5.88 -13.67 23.49
CA THR A 83 6.94 -14.61 23.08
C THR A 83 8.32 -14.15 23.47
N MET A 84 9.04 -15.02 24.18
CA MET A 84 10.42 -14.81 24.55
C MET A 84 11.34 -15.09 23.38
N THR A 85 11.65 -14.06 22.59
CA THR A 85 12.72 -14.13 21.57
C THR A 85 14.09 -13.73 22.13
N LYS A 86 14.18 -13.24 23.36
CA LYS A 86 15.41 -12.95 24.10
C LYS A 86 15.38 -13.61 25.47
N LYS A 87 16.54 -14.06 25.97
CA LYS A 87 16.72 -14.32 27.39
C LYS A 87 16.62 -12.98 28.14
N LEU A 88 15.43 -12.69 28.65
CA LEU A 88 15.17 -11.57 29.52
C LEU A 88 15.92 -11.78 30.85
N THR A 89 16.28 -10.70 31.56
CA THR A 89 16.67 -10.78 32.95
C THR A 89 15.46 -11.24 33.79
N LYS A 90 15.71 -11.80 35.00
CA LYS A 90 14.60 -12.27 35.85
C LYS A 90 13.63 -11.14 36.24
N ASP A 91 14.11 -9.91 36.34
CA ASP A 91 13.28 -8.74 36.65
C ASP A 91 12.44 -8.32 35.47
N GLU A 92 12.99 -8.29 34.25
CA GLU A 92 12.24 -8.02 33.02
C GLU A 92 11.18 -9.08 32.73
N GLU A 93 11.44 -10.34 33.08
CA GLU A 93 10.48 -11.45 32.94
C GLU A 93 9.33 -11.34 33.96
N ALA A 94 9.62 -10.90 35.19
CA ALA A 94 8.63 -10.66 36.23
C ALA A 94 7.72 -9.47 35.87
N ASP A 95 8.29 -8.37 35.39
CA ASP A 95 7.52 -7.20 34.93
C ASP A 95 6.62 -7.51 33.75
N LYS A 96 7.14 -8.21 32.76
CA LYS A 96 6.38 -8.63 31.58
C LYS A 96 5.19 -9.54 31.94
N ASN A 97 5.42 -10.53 32.78
CA ASN A 97 4.36 -11.41 33.27
C ASN A 97 3.29 -10.65 34.07
N SER A 98 3.69 -9.60 34.80
CA SER A 98 2.75 -8.74 35.54
C SER A 98 1.88 -7.89 34.62
N TRP A 99 2.43 -7.37 33.51
CA TRP A 99 1.68 -6.59 32.51
C TRP A 99 0.68 -7.48 31.72
N GLU A 100 1.12 -8.64 31.26
CA GLU A 100 0.25 -9.62 30.61
C GLU A 100 -0.87 -10.04 31.56
N TYR A 101 -0.55 -10.31 32.81
CA TYR A 101 -1.54 -10.66 33.84
C TYR A 101 -2.60 -9.56 34.01
N SER A 102 -2.20 -8.30 34.03
CA SER A 102 -3.13 -7.18 34.17
C SER A 102 -4.08 -7.06 32.99
N VAL A 103 -3.58 -7.20 31.78
CA VAL A 103 -4.41 -7.21 30.56
C VAL A 103 -5.39 -8.38 30.56
N MET A 104 -4.91 -9.59 30.85
CA MET A 104 -5.75 -10.79 30.88
C MET A 104 -6.78 -10.75 32.00
N ASN A 105 -6.41 -10.20 33.16
CA ASN A 105 -7.34 -10.05 34.26
C ASN A 105 -8.45 -9.03 33.95
N ALA A 106 -8.12 -7.93 33.27
CA ALA A 106 -9.13 -7.00 32.75
C ALA A 106 -10.02 -7.65 31.69
N PHE A 107 -9.44 -8.42 30.78
CA PHE A 107 -10.17 -9.14 29.73
C PHE A 107 -11.17 -10.14 30.28
N TYR A 108 -10.81 -10.93 31.28
CA TYR A 108 -11.69 -11.97 31.86
C TYR A 108 -12.80 -11.41 32.77
N ARG A 109 -12.86 -10.10 33.04
CA ARG A 109 -13.91 -9.50 33.88
C ARG A 109 -15.30 -9.56 33.26
N ASN A 110 -15.40 -9.59 31.94
CA ASN A 110 -16.69 -9.68 31.25
C ASN A 110 -16.58 -10.70 30.11
N LYS A 111 -17.55 -11.64 30.05
CA LYS A 111 -17.59 -12.68 29.02
C LYS A 111 -17.82 -12.15 27.60
N ASP A 112 -18.35 -10.93 27.48
CA ASP A 112 -18.64 -10.28 26.21
C ASP A 112 -17.44 -9.43 25.72
N HIS A 113 -16.32 -9.42 26.44
CA HIS A 113 -15.08 -8.83 25.97
C HIS A 113 -14.51 -9.63 24.78
N VAL A 114 -13.87 -8.91 23.86
CA VAL A 114 -13.16 -9.50 22.74
C VAL A 114 -11.69 -9.06 22.80
N LEU A 115 -10.75 -9.98 22.61
CA LEU A 115 -9.33 -9.68 22.49
C LEU A 115 -8.86 -10.07 21.08
N LEU A 116 -8.42 -9.06 20.32
CA LEU A 116 -7.85 -9.20 18.99
C LEU A 116 -6.36 -8.90 19.07
N GLU A 117 -5.55 -9.87 18.76
CA GLU A 117 -4.08 -9.75 18.78
C GLU A 117 -3.54 -9.77 17.34
N PHE A 118 -2.76 -8.74 17.01
CA PHE A 118 -2.12 -8.58 15.72
C PHE A 118 -0.61 -8.66 15.87
N THR A 119 0.05 -9.35 14.96
CA THR A 119 1.52 -9.39 14.89
C THR A 119 1.98 -9.75 13.49
N ALA A 120 3.08 -9.15 13.04
CA ALA A 120 3.72 -9.48 11.78
C ALA A 120 4.64 -10.72 11.88
N THR A 121 5.01 -11.16 13.10
CA THR A 121 6.10 -12.12 13.35
C THR A 121 5.68 -13.30 14.22
N ALA A 122 4.46 -13.82 14.05
CA ALA A 122 4.04 -15.04 14.74
C ALA A 122 4.75 -16.27 14.13
N ASP A 123 5.74 -16.80 14.82
CA ASP A 123 6.40 -18.05 14.41
C ASP A 123 5.63 -19.27 14.90
N ILE A 124 4.78 -19.85 14.05
CA ILE A 124 4.00 -21.06 14.35
C ILE A 124 4.90 -22.31 14.53
N LYS A 125 6.16 -22.25 14.09
CA LYS A 125 7.12 -23.35 14.28
C LYS A 125 7.64 -23.37 15.72
N ASP A 126 7.60 -22.24 16.43
CA ASP A 126 7.91 -22.19 17.86
C ASP A 126 6.84 -22.94 18.68
N LYS A 127 7.30 -23.84 19.55
CA LYS A 127 6.40 -24.72 20.34
C LYS A 127 5.49 -23.94 21.29
N ASN A 128 5.97 -22.83 21.86
CA ASN A 128 5.22 -22.02 22.82
C ASN A 128 4.16 -21.19 22.11
N VAL A 129 4.50 -20.56 20.98
CA VAL A 129 3.56 -19.85 20.11
C VAL A 129 2.46 -20.79 19.63
N ARG A 130 2.86 -21.96 19.13
CA ARG A 130 1.92 -22.98 18.66
C ARG A 130 0.97 -23.47 19.76
N ALA A 131 1.48 -23.75 20.96
CA ALA A 131 0.66 -24.22 22.07
C ALA A 131 -0.36 -23.16 22.54
N LYS A 132 -0.03 -21.87 22.43
CA LYS A 132 -0.88 -20.77 22.87
C LYS A 132 -1.91 -20.33 21.83
N TYR A 133 -1.57 -20.37 20.55
CA TYR A 133 -2.34 -19.69 19.50
C TYR A 133 -2.88 -20.58 18.38
N LEU A 134 -2.49 -21.86 18.26
CA LEU A 134 -2.88 -22.69 17.12
C LEU A 134 -4.40 -22.77 16.91
N ASP A 135 -5.16 -22.85 18.00
CA ASP A 135 -6.62 -22.95 18.01
C ASP A 135 -7.33 -21.57 18.01
N LYS A 136 -6.58 -20.48 18.12
CA LYS A 136 -7.08 -19.10 18.21
C LYS A 136 -6.73 -18.26 16.99
N MET A 137 -5.84 -18.76 16.12
CA MET A 137 -5.39 -18.03 14.94
C MET A 137 -6.49 -18.02 13.88
N ILE A 138 -7.08 -16.85 13.68
CA ILE A 138 -8.16 -16.65 12.70
C ILE A 138 -7.58 -16.49 11.29
N TYR A 139 -6.43 -15.82 11.17
CA TYR A 139 -5.81 -15.51 9.89
C TYR A 139 -4.30 -15.53 9.99
N ASN A 140 -3.66 -16.25 9.07
CA ASN A 140 -2.21 -16.30 8.97
C ASN A 140 -1.77 -15.92 7.55
N TYR A 141 -1.18 -14.74 7.43
CA TYR A 141 -0.66 -14.24 6.16
C TYR A 141 0.79 -13.76 6.35
N PRO A 142 1.76 -14.68 6.27
CA PRO A 142 3.17 -14.34 6.48
C PRO A 142 3.65 -13.27 5.49
N LEU A 143 4.65 -12.48 5.91
CA LEU A 143 5.22 -11.42 5.08
C LEU A 143 5.71 -11.95 3.73
N LEU A 144 6.23 -13.18 3.68
CA LEU A 144 6.63 -13.83 2.43
C LEU A 144 5.45 -13.96 1.44
N LYS A 145 4.28 -14.44 1.88
CA LYS A 145 3.08 -14.50 1.02
C LYS A 145 2.61 -13.11 0.58
N PHE A 146 2.70 -12.12 1.46
CA PHE A 146 2.38 -10.73 1.13
C PHE A 146 3.31 -10.18 0.04
N ARG A 147 4.60 -10.49 0.14
CA ARG A 147 5.61 -10.15 -0.87
C ARG A 147 5.36 -10.87 -2.20
N GLU A 148 5.11 -12.16 -2.16
CA GLU A 148 4.80 -12.99 -3.35
C GLU A 148 3.54 -12.53 -4.07
N SER A 149 2.55 -12.06 -3.33
CA SER A 149 1.34 -11.47 -3.90
C SER A 149 1.56 -10.09 -4.54
N GLY A 150 2.79 -9.56 -4.50
CA GLY A 150 3.17 -8.31 -5.16
C GLY A 150 2.85 -7.04 -4.37
N TYR A 151 2.50 -7.13 -3.09
CA TYR A 151 2.14 -5.96 -2.27
C TYR A 151 3.31 -5.26 -1.59
N THR A 152 4.55 -5.68 -1.84
CA THR A 152 5.78 -5.00 -1.44
C THR A 152 6.55 -4.54 -2.67
N LYS A 153 7.49 -3.62 -2.50
CA LYS A 153 8.56 -3.44 -3.49
C LYS A 153 9.38 -4.73 -3.56
N ASP A 154 10.01 -4.96 -4.70
CA ASP A 154 11.10 -5.92 -4.77
C ASP A 154 12.34 -5.36 -4.06
N PHE A 155 13.30 -6.21 -3.75
CA PHE A 155 14.50 -5.85 -3.02
C PHE A 155 15.73 -6.36 -3.73
N GLN A 156 16.75 -5.50 -3.83
CA GLN A 156 18.08 -5.89 -4.32
C GLN A 156 19.17 -5.27 -3.44
N ASN A 157 20.22 -6.04 -3.16
CA ASN A 157 21.40 -5.56 -2.48
C ASN A 157 22.50 -5.24 -3.52
N PHE A 158 22.90 -3.97 -3.61
CA PHE A 158 24.08 -3.54 -4.36
C PHE A 158 25.29 -3.61 -3.47
N ALA A 159 25.95 -4.76 -3.48
CA ALA A 159 27.20 -5.02 -2.76
C ALA A 159 28.38 -4.67 -3.64
N THR A 160 29.13 -3.65 -3.28
CA THR A 160 30.28 -3.15 -4.06
C THR A 160 31.50 -2.87 -3.19
N ASN A 161 32.70 -2.95 -3.77
CA ASN A 161 33.94 -2.54 -3.11
C ASN A 161 34.20 -1.01 -3.24
N SER A 162 33.14 -0.22 -3.28
CA SER A 162 33.16 1.21 -3.44
C SER A 162 33.42 1.94 -2.09
N THR A 163 33.91 3.17 -2.17
CA THR A 163 33.97 4.10 -1.07
C THR A 163 32.57 4.49 -0.58
N LEU A 164 32.47 5.13 0.59
CA LEU A 164 31.18 5.61 1.10
C LEU A 164 30.54 6.64 0.16
N TRP A 165 31.36 7.53 -0.40
CA TRP A 165 30.90 8.52 -1.37
C TRP A 165 30.39 7.88 -2.67
N GLU A 166 31.14 6.97 -3.28
CA GLU A 166 30.72 6.30 -4.49
C GLU A 166 29.41 5.53 -4.29
N ARG A 167 29.25 4.90 -3.13
CA ARG A 167 28.02 4.21 -2.74
C ARG A 167 26.84 5.17 -2.62
N ALA A 168 27.06 6.35 -2.03
CA ALA A 168 26.07 7.41 -1.98
C ALA A 168 25.74 7.95 -3.38
N LEU A 169 26.75 8.17 -4.22
CA LEU A 169 26.58 8.65 -5.58
C LEU A 169 25.78 7.65 -6.45
N MET A 170 26.02 6.34 -6.32
CA MET A 170 25.21 5.31 -6.98
C MET A 170 23.72 5.45 -6.58
N ALA A 171 23.43 5.57 -5.30
CA ALA A 171 22.05 5.72 -4.82
C ALA A 171 21.40 7.02 -5.34
N MET A 172 22.16 8.12 -5.40
CA MET A 172 21.69 9.38 -5.95
C MET A 172 21.35 9.25 -7.44
N VAL A 173 22.22 8.61 -8.24
CA VAL A 173 22.00 8.36 -9.68
C VAL A 173 20.75 7.49 -9.87
N MET A 174 20.60 6.42 -9.11
CA MET A 174 19.43 5.55 -9.15
C MET A 174 18.14 6.29 -8.76
N SER A 175 18.20 7.15 -7.75
CA SER A 175 17.09 7.99 -7.33
C SER A 175 16.67 8.99 -8.41
N GLU A 176 17.61 9.69 -9.05
CA GLU A 176 17.30 10.61 -10.16
C GLU A 176 16.78 9.85 -11.39
N TYR A 177 17.37 8.72 -11.75
CA TYR A 177 16.87 7.90 -12.85
C TYR A 177 15.42 7.49 -12.62
N ARG A 178 15.09 6.99 -11.44
CA ARG A 178 13.73 6.61 -11.06
C ARG A 178 12.76 7.79 -11.13
N LYS A 179 13.17 8.96 -10.65
CA LYS A 179 12.38 10.20 -10.72
C LYS A 179 12.04 10.58 -12.16
N TYR A 180 13.02 10.50 -13.06
CA TYR A 180 12.81 10.79 -14.48
C TYR A 180 11.90 9.76 -15.14
N LEU A 181 12.05 8.47 -14.85
CA LEU A 181 11.15 7.42 -15.36
C LEU A 181 9.72 7.59 -14.86
N PHE A 182 9.52 7.94 -13.59
CA PHE A 182 8.18 8.28 -13.08
C PHE A 182 7.58 9.47 -13.82
N SER A 183 8.38 10.52 -14.06
CA SER A 183 7.96 11.71 -14.81
C SER A 183 7.60 11.37 -16.26
N ASP A 184 8.43 10.57 -16.95
CA ASP A 184 8.18 10.12 -18.33
C ASP A 184 6.89 9.30 -18.42
N ALA A 185 6.53 8.58 -17.34
CA ALA A 185 5.28 7.83 -17.22
C ALA A 185 4.08 8.68 -16.74
N GLY A 186 4.24 10.00 -16.55
CA GLY A 186 3.20 10.88 -16.04
C GLY A 186 2.86 10.69 -14.57
N VAL A 187 3.71 10.00 -13.81
CA VAL A 187 3.54 9.71 -12.39
C VAL A 187 4.38 10.68 -11.55
N ASN A 188 3.77 11.38 -10.61
CA ASN A 188 4.48 12.30 -9.74
C ASN A 188 4.81 11.64 -8.40
N ILE A 189 5.91 10.88 -8.36
CA ILE A 189 6.48 10.30 -7.14
C ILE A 189 7.89 10.86 -6.96
N LYS A 190 8.17 11.30 -5.74
CA LYS A 190 9.46 11.79 -5.28
C LYS A 190 10.22 10.66 -4.58
N PRO A 191 11.22 10.00 -5.21
CA PRO A 191 12.03 8.98 -4.54
C PRO A 191 12.87 9.58 -3.42
N VAL A 192 12.94 8.87 -2.29
CA VAL A 192 13.71 9.26 -1.10
C VAL A 192 14.87 8.29 -0.91
N VAL A 193 16.01 8.82 -0.48
CA VAL A 193 17.22 8.09 -0.14
C VAL A 193 17.48 8.19 1.38
N LEU A 194 17.81 7.08 2.01
CA LEU A 194 18.22 7.03 3.42
C LEU A 194 19.72 6.70 3.53
N PHE A 195 20.49 7.59 4.12
CA PHE A 195 21.88 7.39 4.50
C PHE A 195 21.95 6.92 5.95
N LYS A 196 22.29 5.65 6.15
CA LYS A 196 22.29 4.99 7.46
C LYS A 196 23.72 4.93 8.03
N SER A 197 23.96 5.60 9.14
CA SER A 197 25.21 5.55 9.92
C SER A 197 25.04 4.68 11.17
N GLN A 198 26.15 4.25 11.74
CA GLN A 198 26.19 3.48 12.99
C GLN A 198 26.25 4.40 14.22
N ARG A 199 26.94 5.54 14.09
CA ARG A 199 27.15 6.52 15.16
C ARG A 199 26.76 7.92 14.70
N ILE A 200 26.44 8.76 15.65
CA ILE A 200 26.08 10.16 15.37
C ILE A 200 27.27 10.91 14.74
N SER A 201 28.48 10.75 15.32
CA SER A 201 29.70 11.34 14.79
C SER A 201 29.96 10.98 13.33
N ASP A 202 29.78 9.69 12.98
CA ASP A 202 30.01 9.22 11.62
C ASP A 202 28.97 9.81 10.63
N SER A 203 27.75 10.03 11.10
CA SER A 203 26.68 10.66 10.33
C SER A 203 26.95 12.14 10.05
N GLU A 204 27.45 12.87 11.05
CA GLU A 204 27.78 14.29 10.94
C GLU A 204 29.01 14.50 10.06
N GLU A 205 30.07 13.70 10.24
CA GLU A 205 31.26 13.75 9.41
C GLU A 205 30.94 13.48 7.93
N PHE A 206 30.15 12.42 7.67
CA PHE A 206 29.75 12.10 6.30
C PHE A 206 28.82 13.15 5.70
N TYR A 207 27.98 13.79 6.51
CA TYR A 207 27.10 14.87 6.06
C TYR A 207 27.91 16.05 5.48
N ASP A 208 28.95 16.47 6.17
CA ASP A 208 29.81 17.56 5.70
C ASP A 208 30.62 17.14 4.47
N GLU A 209 31.20 15.92 4.47
CA GLU A 209 31.90 15.36 3.32
C GLU A 209 30.98 15.27 2.08
N PHE A 210 29.73 14.84 2.29
CA PHE A 210 28.76 14.68 1.23
C PHE A 210 28.54 15.99 0.45
N PHE A 211 28.32 17.10 1.12
CA PHE A 211 28.08 18.37 0.42
C PHE A 211 29.35 18.96 -0.21
N GLU A 212 30.51 18.71 0.37
CA GLU A 212 31.78 19.08 -0.26
C GLU A 212 32.00 18.31 -1.57
N LYS A 213 31.82 17.00 -1.54
CA LYS A 213 31.91 16.11 -2.70
C LYS A 213 30.86 16.46 -3.77
N LEU A 214 29.60 16.66 -3.35
CA LEU A 214 28.51 17.05 -4.28
C LEU A 214 28.79 18.37 -5.00
N LYS A 215 29.34 19.36 -4.30
CA LYS A 215 29.73 20.64 -4.91
C LYS A 215 30.76 20.45 -6.04
N ASN A 216 31.73 19.55 -5.84
CA ASN A 216 32.81 19.24 -6.75
C ASN A 216 32.48 18.15 -7.77
N LEU A 217 31.27 17.56 -7.72
CA LEU A 217 30.86 16.49 -8.62
C LEU A 217 31.03 16.87 -10.09
N SER A 218 31.67 15.99 -10.83
CA SER A 218 31.98 16.13 -12.26
C SER A 218 31.38 14.97 -13.08
N THR A 219 31.45 15.09 -14.41
CA THR A 219 31.05 14.01 -15.33
C THR A 219 31.96 12.81 -15.26
N THR A 220 33.24 13.00 -14.92
CA THR A 220 34.23 11.94 -14.76
C THR A 220 33.83 11.02 -13.62
N ASP A 221 33.37 11.58 -12.47
CA ASP A 221 32.91 10.77 -11.34
C ASP A 221 31.72 9.88 -11.71
N LEU A 222 30.86 10.35 -12.63
CA LEU A 222 29.74 9.53 -13.14
C LEU A 222 30.19 8.46 -14.14
N GLU A 223 31.21 8.78 -14.96
CA GLU A 223 31.77 7.79 -15.90
C GLU A 223 32.48 6.67 -15.16
N ASP A 224 33.15 6.95 -14.07
CA ASP A 224 33.82 5.97 -13.22
C ASP A 224 32.83 4.96 -12.59
N LEU A 225 31.56 5.31 -12.45
CA LEU A 225 30.54 4.40 -11.94
C LEU A 225 30.23 3.21 -12.86
N TYR A 226 30.58 3.27 -14.16
CA TYR A 226 30.47 2.09 -15.04
C TYR A 226 31.36 0.93 -14.57
N ASN A 227 32.47 1.23 -13.87
CA ASN A 227 33.39 0.22 -13.33
C ASN A 227 32.76 -0.65 -12.22
N ALA A 228 31.59 -0.25 -11.69
CA ALA A 228 30.87 -1.06 -10.70
C ALA A 228 30.21 -2.32 -11.30
N GLU A 229 30.14 -2.41 -12.64
CA GLU A 229 29.55 -3.56 -13.38
C GLU A 229 28.11 -3.92 -12.95
N ILE A 230 27.34 -2.91 -12.48
CA ILE A 230 25.94 -3.07 -12.10
C ILE A 230 25.05 -2.73 -13.30
N LYS A 231 24.27 -3.70 -13.79
CA LYS A 231 23.40 -3.56 -14.98
C LYS A 231 22.43 -2.37 -14.85
N GLU A 232 21.79 -2.24 -13.72
CA GLU A 232 20.78 -1.19 -13.45
C GLU A 232 21.44 0.19 -13.43
N LEU A 233 22.62 0.32 -12.84
CA LEU A 233 23.38 1.56 -12.80
C LEU A 233 23.87 1.95 -14.20
N SER A 234 24.39 1.01 -14.98
CA SER A 234 24.77 1.22 -16.38
C SER A 234 23.57 1.66 -17.21
N SER A 235 22.40 1.02 -17.01
CA SER A 235 21.16 1.43 -17.69
C SER A 235 20.72 2.84 -17.33
N ALA A 236 20.90 3.27 -16.07
CA ALA A 236 20.62 4.63 -15.62
C ALA A 236 21.54 5.65 -16.32
N LEU A 237 22.83 5.38 -16.33
CA LEU A 237 23.81 6.25 -17.00
C LEU A 237 23.55 6.34 -18.52
N ASP A 238 23.26 5.22 -19.18
CA ASP A 238 22.91 5.16 -20.59
C ASP A 238 21.64 5.95 -20.93
N TYR A 239 20.65 5.91 -20.05
CA TYR A 239 19.43 6.72 -20.20
C TYR A 239 19.76 8.21 -20.23
N PHE A 240 20.62 8.68 -19.33
CA PHE A 240 21.02 10.08 -19.30
C PHE A 240 21.96 10.45 -20.48
N LYS A 241 22.85 9.55 -20.89
CA LYS A 241 23.68 9.75 -22.09
C LYS A 241 22.87 9.88 -23.38
N LYS A 242 21.73 9.21 -23.48
CA LYS A 242 20.81 9.40 -24.61
C LYS A 242 20.15 10.77 -24.61
N LYS A 243 19.94 11.38 -23.43
CA LYS A 243 19.39 12.75 -23.31
C LYS A 243 20.46 13.82 -23.44
N ASP A 244 21.65 13.58 -22.92
CA ASP A 244 22.83 14.44 -22.98
C ASP A 244 24.11 13.61 -22.94
N SER A 245 24.80 13.49 -24.06
CA SER A 245 25.99 12.67 -24.22
C SER A 245 27.13 13.03 -23.25
N SER A 246 27.13 14.22 -22.70
CA SER A 246 28.15 14.73 -21.76
C SER A 246 27.85 14.40 -20.29
N LEU A 247 26.68 13.89 -19.96
CA LEU A 247 26.17 13.69 -18.58
C LEU A 247 26.09 14.99 -17.73
N ILE A 248 26.25 16.17 -18.31
CA ILE A 248 26.12 17.45 -17.58
C ILE A 248 24.72 17.63 -17.04
N LEU A 249 23.70 17.20 -17.79
CA LEU A 249 22.31 17.20 -17.33
C LEU A 249 22.16 16.40 -16.02
N LEU A 250 22.78 15.22 -15.93
CA LEU A 250 22.72 14.41 -14.72
C LEU A 250 23.47 15.07 -13.56
N VAL A 251 24.68 15.62 -13.79
CA VAL A 251 25.43 16.35 -12.76
C VAL A 251 24.60 17.47 -12.17
N ASN A 252 23.98 18.31 -13.03
CA ASN A 252 23.13 19.40 -12.58
C ASN A 252 21.89 18.91 -11.83
N SER A 253 21.24 17.86 -12.34
CA SER A 253 20.07 17.25 -11.69
C SER A 253 20.39 16.69 -10.30
N LEU A 254 21.59 16.10 -10.13
CA LEU A 254 22.07 15.61 -8.84
C LEU A 254 22.35 16.77 -7.89
N LYS A 255 23.06 17.82 -8.34
CA LYS A 255 23.33 19.00 -7.52
C LYS A 255 22.05 19.68 -7.05
N ASP A 256 21.11 19.89 -7.97
CA ASP A 256 19.81 20.49 -7.64
C ASP A 256 18.94 19.55 -6.77
N GLY A 257 18.95 18.25 -7.10
CA GLY A 257 18.11 17.24 -6.43
C GLY A 257 18.52 16.97 -4.98
N PHE A 258 19.79 17.15 -4.66
CA PHE A 258 20.37 16.82 -3.36
C PHE A 258 20.95 18.05 -2.62
N GLU A 259 20.36 19.22 -2.83
CA GLU A 259 20.71 20.43 -2.09
C GLU A 259 20.46 20.27 -0.58
N LYS A 260 21.20 21.07 0.22
CA LYS A 260 21.15 21.02 1.68
C LYS A 260 19.75 21.22 2.26
N ASN A 261 18.93 22.09 1.66
CA ASN A 261 17.54 22.34 2.06
C ASN A 261 16.57 21.17 1.78
N LYS A 262 17.02 20.15 1.02
CA LYS A 262 16.28 18.92 0.73
C LYS A 262 16.72 17.74 1.58
N SER A 263 17.58 18.00 2.58
CA SER A 263 18.08 17.01 3.53
C SER A 263 17.50 17.18 4.92
N ILE A 264 17.49 16.11 5.70
CA ILE A 264 17.17 16.12 7.12
C ILE A 264 18.09 15.16 7.87
N ILE A 265 18.51 15.57 9.07
CA ILE A 265 19.34 14.75 9.97
C ILE A 265 18.48 14.24 11.12
N MET A 266 18.49 12.91 11.34
CA MET A 266 17.72 12.21 12.38
C MET A 266 18.65 11.33 13.21
N ASN A 267 19.47 11.95 14.06
CA ASN A 267 20.56 11.26 14.76
C ASN A 267 20.27 10.84 16.21
N GLY A 268 19.19 11.31 16.85
CA GLY A 268 18.88 10.93 18.22
C GLY A 268 17.58 11.53 18.74
N SER A 269 16.99 10.90 19.74
CA SER A 269 15.66 11.29 20.25
C SER A 269 15.66 12.62 21.02
N ALA A 270 16.81 13.05 21.55
CA ALA A 270 16.92 14.27 22.35
C ALA A 270 17.03 15.55 21.51
N ASP A 271 17.55 15.44 20.29
CA ASP A 271 17.87 16.58 19.41
C ASP A 271 16.82 16.83 18.32
N ASN A 272 15.87 15.90 18.14
CA ASN A 272 14.90 16.01 17.06
C ASN A 272 13.66 16.78 17.51
N THR A 273 13.37 17.87 16.80
CA THR A 273 12.16 18.66 17.02
C THR A 273 10.91 17.93 16.54
N THR A 274 9.75 18.29 17.10
CA THR A 274 8.44 17.79 16.63
C THR A 274 8.24 18.08 15.14
N GLU A 275 8.78 19.22 14.67
CA GLU A 275 8.71 19.62 13.27
C GLU A 275 9.49 18.67 12.36
N GLN A 276 10.70 18.30 12.71
CA GLN A 276 11.51 17.33 11.97
C GLN A 276 10.84 15.96 11.90
N GLN A 277 10.23 15.51 13.00
CA GLN A 277 9.47 14.26 13.03
C GLN A 277 8.25 14.32 12.08
N LEU A 278 7.54 15.45 12.04
CA LEU A 278 6.43 15.66 11.11
C LEU A 278 6.91 15.67 9.66
N GLN A 279 8.04 16.33 9.35
CA GLN A 279 8.63 16.34 8.02
C GLN A 279 9.01 14.94 7.55
N VAL A 280 9.64 14.12 8.41
CA VAL A 280 10.04 12.75 8.06
C VAL A 280 8.83 11.82 7.88
N ASN A 281 7.72 12.07 8.57
CA ASN A 281 6.49 11.29 8.43
C ASN A 281 5.61 11.73 7.25
N SER A 282 5.90 12.89 6.64
CA SER A 282 5.15 13.45 5.50
C SER A 282 5.94 13.47 4.19
N LEU A 283 6.94 12.61 4.04
CA LEU A 283 7.82 12.58 2.85
C LEU A 283 7.08 12.30 1.52
N GLU A 284 5.91 11.71 1.60
CA GLU A 284 5.06 11.45 0.43
C GLU A 284 4.29 12.70 -0.03
N ASP A 285 4.19 13.72 0.80
CA ASP A 285 3.46 14.93 0.48
C ASP A 285 4.22 15.73 -0.59
N LYS A 286 3.47 16.29 -1.52
CA LYS A 286 4.03 17.04 -2.66
C LYS A 286 4.77 18.30 -2.23
N ASP A 287 4.29 18.93 -1.15
CA ASP A 287 4.84 20.18 -0.61
C ASP A 287 6.05 19.96 0.31
N ASN A 288 6.34 18.71 0.67
CA ASN A 288 7.51 18.37 1.47
C ASN A 288 8.77 18.37 0.58
N PRO A 289 9.78 19.24 0.82
CA PRO A 289 10.95 19.34 -0.02
C PRO A 289 11.98 18.22 0.17
N ILE A 290 11.89 17.47 1.29
CA ILE A 290 12.92 16.50 1.71
C ILE A 290 13.00 15.35 0.71
N ARG A 291 14.22 15.06 0.27
CA ARG A 291 14.58 13.98 -0.66
C ARG A 291 15.52 12.95 -0.08
N PHE A 292 16.27 13.31 0.96
CA PHE A 292 17.21 12.38 1.57
C PHE A 292 17.36 12.64 3.07
N ILE A 293 17.69 11.58 3.78
CA ILE A 293 17.73 11.54 5.24
C ILE A 293 19.07 10.98 5.66
N PHE A 294 19.74 11.64 6.61
CA PHE A 294 20.85 11.05 7.36
C PHE A 294 20.33 10.58 8.72
N ALA A 295 20.49 9.30 9.04
CA ALA A 295 19.97 8.75 10.27
C ALA A 295 20.90 7.71 10.91
N VAL A 296 20.84 7.62 12.24
CA VAL A 296 21.44 6.55 13.03
C VAL A 296 20.35 5.54 13.37
N ASP A 297 19.86 5.35 14.55
CA ASP A 297 18.91 4.28 14.89
C ASP A 297 17.42 4.69 14.91
N MET A 298 17.09 5.93 14.59
CA MET A 298 15.78 6.55 14.84
C MET A 298 14.61 6.03 13.99
N LEU A 299 14.86 5.49 12.81
CA LEU A 299 13.81 5.13 11.85
C LEU A 299 13.46 3.63 11.88
N ASN A 300 13.94 2.91 12.89
CA ASN A 300 13.72 1.47 13.01
C ASN A 300 12.30 1.12 13.48
N GLU A 301 11.62 2.01 14.22
CA GLU A 301 10.27 1.79 14.75
C GLU A 301 9.38 3.02 14.50
N GLY A 302 8.09 2.78 14.22
CA GLY A 302 7.08 3.84 14.08
C GLY A 302 7.14 4.69 12.81
N TRP A 303 8.12 4.47 11.93
CA TRP A 303 8.26 5.19 10.65
C TRP A 303 7.59 4.43 9.51
N ASP A 304 6.74 5.13 8.75
CA ASP A 304 5.97 4.55 7.66
C ASP A 304 5.96 5.48 6.45
N VAL A 305 6.86 5.21 5.50
CA VAL A 305 7.05 6.01 4.30
C VAL A 305 7.16 5.08 3.09
N LEU A 306 6.30 5.31 2.09
CA LEU A 306 6.17 4.43 0.93
C LEU A 306 7.15 4.80 -0.20
N ASN A 307 7.64 6.03 -0.24
CA ASN A 307 8.53 6.52 -1.30
C ASN A 307 10.03 6.41 -0.97
N LEU A 308 10.41 5.61 0.04
CA LEU A 308 11.80 5.21 0.27
C LEU A 308 12.19 4.13 -0.75
N PHE A 309 13.21 4.40 -1.55
CA PHE A 309 13.65 3.48 -2.61
C PHE A 309 15.12 3.07 -2.48
N ASP A 310 15.94 3.85 -1.80
CA ASP A 310 17.36 3.56 -1.64
C ASP A 310 17.78 3.71 -0.17
N ILE A 311 18.47 2.72 0.37
CA ILE A 311 19.09 2.75 1.69
C ILE A 311 20.58 2.55 1.50
N VAL A 312 21.39 3.51 1.95
CA VAL A 312 22.85 3.47 1.84
C VAL A 312 23.46 3.22 3.21
N ARG A 313 24.16 2.12 3.35
CA ARG A 313 24.91 1.77 4.55
C ARG A 313 26.26 2.50 4.55
N LEU A 314 26.43 3.43 5.49
CA LEU A 314 27.62 4.28 5.63
C LEU A 314 28.65 3.73 6.64
N TYR A 315 28.73 2.44 6.82
CA TYR A 315 29.70 1.79 7.70
C TYR A 315 30.02 0.39 7.21
N ASP A 316 31.24 -0.06 7.52
CA ASP A 316 31.77 -1.35 7.07
C ASP A 316 32.11 -2.27 8.23
N THR A 317 32.09 -1.78 9.47
CA THR A 317 32.48 -2.51 10.67
C THR A 317 31.41 -3.47 11.16
N ARG A 318 31.82 -4.59 11.72
CA ARG A 318 30.98 -5.60 12.36
C ARG A 318 31.19 -5.63 13.86
N GLN A 319 30.11 -5.87 14.58
CA GLN A 319 30.24 -6.46 15.92
C GLN A 319 30.27 -7.98 15.76
N GLY A 320 31.47 -8.57 15.98
CA GLY A 320 31.68 -10.00 15.86
C GLY A 320 30.94 -10.78 16.95
N GLY A 321 30.17 -11.81 16.56
CA GLY A 321 29.49 -12.76 17.43
C GLY A 321 29.20 -14.06 16.68
N LYS A 322 28.83 -15.13 17.41
CA LYS A 322 28.28 -16.35 16.78
C LYS A 322 26.79 -16.11 16.54
N GLY A 323 26.36 -16.13 15.27
CA GLY A 323 24.97 -15.94 14.84
C GLY A 323 24.68 -14.56 14.22
N ILE A 324 23.39 -14.31 13.90
CA ILE A 324 22.94 -13.05 13.30
C ILE A 324 23.04 -11.94 14.34
N SER A 325 23.69 -10.82 13.98
CA SER A 325 23.85 -9.69 14.91
C SER A 325 22.52 -8.92 15.05
N ASN A 326 22.31 -8.30 16.22
CA ASN A 326 21.14 -7.44 16.43
C ASN A 326 21.09 -6.26 15.43
N TYR A 327 22.25 -5.79 14.96
CA TYR A 327 22.32 -4.74 13.95
C TYR A 327 21.81 -5.24 12.61
N THR A 328 22.20 -6.43 12.18
CA THR A 328 21.73 -7.03 10.93
C THR A 328 20.23 -7.31 10.96
N ILE A 329 19.69 -7.71 12.13
CA ILE A 329 18.23 -7.85 12.31
C ILE A 329 17.53 -6.51 12.16
N LYS A 330 18.05 -5.44 12.78
CA LYS A 330 17.50 -4.08 12.63
C LYS A 330 17.58 -3.57 11.19
N GLU A 331 18.67 -3.89 10.48
CA GLU A 331 18.81 -3.57 9.04
C GLU A 331 17.75 -4.32 8.20
N ALA A 332 17.54 -5.61 8.46
CA ALA A 332 16.50 -6.38 7.78
C ALA A 332 15.09 -5.83 8.07
N GLN A 333 14.81 -5.38 9.29
CA GLN A 333 13.56 -4.70 9.65
C GLN A 333 13.40 -3.36 8.92
N LEU A 334 14.48 -2.57 8.82
CA LEU A 334 14.48 -1.31 8.09
C LEU A 334 14.25 -1.53 6.58
N ILE A 335 14.88 -2.56 6.01
CA ILE A 335 14.64 -3.01 4.64
C ILE A 335 13.17 -3.38 4.45
N GLY A 336 12.58 -4.13 5.37
CA GLY A 336 11.17 -4.49 5.35
C GLY A 336 10.23 -3.27 5.34
N ARG A 337 10.56 -2.22 6.09
CA ARG A 337 9.82 -0.94 6.06
C ARG A 337 9.99 -0.21 4.74
N GLY A 338 11.21 -0.11 4.23
CA GLY A 338 11.49 0.49 2.93
C GLY A 338 10.86 -0.27 1.76
N ALA A 339 10.70 -1.59 1.90
CA ALA A 339 10.05 -2.43 0.91
C ALA A 339 8.52 -2.29 0.85
N ARG A 340 7.88 -1.48 1.69
CA ARG A 340 6.46 -1.17 1.56
C ARG A 340 6.17 -0.58 0.20
N TYR A 341 5.11 -1.08 -0.45
CA TYR A 341 4.83 -0.71 -1.83
C TYR A 341 4.38 0.74 -1.96
N CYS A 342 5.00 1.48 -2.89
CA CYS A 342 4.59 2.83 -3.25
C CYS A 342 3.54 2.75 -4.37
N PRO A 343 2.27 3.11 -4.14
CA PRO A 343 1.22 2.87 -5.10
C PRO A 343 1.30 3.79 -6.31
N PHE A 344 1.42 3.23 -7.52
CA PHE A 344 1.36 3.98 -8.77
C PHE A 344 0.72 3.15 -9.90
N LYS A 345 0.42 3.82 -11.01
CA LYS A 345 0.04 3.23 -12.29
C LYS A 345 0.79 3.95 -13.40
N VAL A 346 1.28 3.22 -14.35
CA VAL A 346 1.82 3.74 -15.63
C VAL A 346 0.74 3.65 -16.71
N ASP A 347 -0.12 2.66 -16.60
CA ASP A 347 -1.25 2.39 -17.50
C ASP A 347 -2.51 2.10 -16.69
N GLU A 348 -3.69 2.45 -17.22
CA GLU A 348 -4.97 2.22 -16.54
C GLU A 348 -5.32 0.73 -16.37
N SER A 349 -4.71 -0.15 -17.16
CA SER A 349 -4.86 -1.59 -17.03
C SER A 349 -4.17 -2.18 -15.81
N GLN A 350 -3.23 -1.44 -15.21
CA GLN A 350 -2.39 -1.92 -14.11
C GLN A 350 -3.08 -1.79 -12.76
N GLU A 351 -2.85 -2.75 -11.87
CA GLU A 351 -3.25 -2.65 -10.48
C GLU A 351 -2.35 -1.65 -9.73
N ARG A 352 -2.97 -0.65 -9.08
CA ARG A 352 -2.26 0.44 -8.41
C ARG A 352 -1.37 -0.01 -7.26
N PHE A 353 -1.78 -1.03 -6.53
CA PHE A 353 -1.19 -1.43 -5.25
C PHE A 353 -0.31 -2.68 -5.32
N LYS A 354 -0.09 -3.21 -6.52
CA LYS A 354 0.76 -4.39 -6.74
C LYS A 354 1.92 -4.10 -7.66
N ARG A 355 3.00 -4.89 -7.52
CA ARG A 355 4.08 -4.93 -8.50
C ARG A 355 3.55 -5.39 -9.86
N LYS A 356 4.11 -4.81 -10.90
CA LYS A 356 3.63 -4.96 -12.29
C LYS A 356 4.59 -5.77 -13.15
N TYR A 357 5.86 -5.86 -12.72
CA TYR A 357 6.94 -6.40 -13.55
C TYR A 357 7.54 -7.69 -12.99
N ASP A 358 6.86 -8.38 -12.07
CA ASP A 358 7.30 -9.67 -11.52
C ASP A 358 7.40 -10.77 -12.58
N TYR A 359 6.62 -10.63 -13.66
CA TYR A 359 6.58 -11.59 -14.77
C TYR A 359 7.58 -11.26 -15.89
N ASP A 360 8.39 -10.21 -15.71
CA ASP A 360 9.48 -9.81 -16.61
C ASP A 360 10.57 -9.10 -15.82
N LEU A 361 11.50 -9.88 -15.28
CA LEU A 361 12.61 -9.39 -14.45
C LEU A 361 13.60 -8.52 -15.25
N ASP A 362 13.57 -8.57 -16.56
CA ASP A 362 14.42 -7.79 -17.44
C ASP A 362 13.75 -6.48 -17.91
N ASN A 363 12.52 -6.21 -17.47
CA ASN A 363 11.80 -4.98 -17.80
C ASN A 363 12.49 -3.73 -17.22
N PRO A 364 12.83 -2.73 -18.03
CA PRO A 364 13.53 -1.53 -17.56
C PRO A 364 12.73 -0.74 -16.51
N ASN A 365 11.40 -0.83 -16.50
CA ASN A 365 10.55 -0.14 -15.53
C ASN A 365 10.49 -0.85 -14.17
N ARG A 366 11.07 -2.04 -14.03
CA ARG A 366 11.11 -2.75 -12.75
C ARG A 366 11.80 -1.95 -11.64
N ILE A 367 12.72 -1.06 -11.99
CA ILE A 367 13.36 -0.12 -11.04
C ILE A 367 12.33 0.77 -10.30
N LEU A 368 11.17 1.06 -10.90
CA LEU A 368 10.11 1.87 -10.28
C LEU A 368 9.44 1.17 -9.10
N GLU A 369 9.59 -0.13 -8.96
CA GLU A 369 9.03 -0.94 -7.89
C GLU A 369 10.07 -1.79 -7.14
N THR A 370 11.36 -1.46 -7.32
CA THR A 370 12.47 -2.11 -6.63
C THR A 370 13.13 -1.14 -5.65
N MET A 371 13.38 -1.61 -4.44
CA MET A 371 14.19 -0.93 -3.44
C MET A 371 15.62 -1.47 -3.49
N TYR A 372 16.59 -0.56 -3.42
CA TYR A 372 18.01 -0.93 -3.38
C TYR A 372 18.63 -0.66 -2.01
N PHE A 373 19.38 -1.63 -1.54
CA PHE A 373 20.20 -1.51 -0.36
C PHE A 373 21.67 -1.51 -0.78
N HIS A 374 22.36 -0.42 -0.52
CA HIS A 374 23.75 -0.22 -0.96
C HIS A 374 24.70 -0.56 0.19
N SER A 375 25.45 -1.64 0.06
CA SER A 375 26.40 -2.13 1.06
C SER A 375 27.79 -2.37 0.48
N ARG A 376 28.78 -2.59 1.35
CA ARG A 376 30.06 -3.11 0.95
C ARG A 376 29.96 -4.59 0.56
N ASP A 377 30.77 -5.01 -0.41
CA ASP A 377 30.94 -6.42 -0.76
C ASP A 377 31.73 -7.16 0.35
N ASP A 378 31.00 -7.67 1.32
CA ASP A 378 31.50 -8.54 2.41
C ASP A 378 30.66 -9.80 2.44
N SER A 379 31.25 -10.89 1.98
CA SER A 379 30.56 -12.18 1.83
C SER A 379 29.93 -12.71 3.13
N LYS A 380 30.56 -12.43 4.27
CA LYS A 380 30.01 -12.82 5.59
C LYS A 380 28.80 -11.97 5.94
N TYR A 381 28.90 -10.65 5.76
CA TYR A 381 27.79 -9.73 6.02
C TYR A 381 26.62 -10.02 5.10
N ILE A 382 26.86 -10.23 3.80
CA ILE A 382 25.83 -10.56 2.82
C ILE A 382 25.11 -11.85 3.20
N SER A 383 25.86 -12.89 3.62
CA SER A 383 25.26 -14.13 4.11
C SER A 383 24.43 -13.93 5.38
N GLU A 384 24.89 -13.13 6.31
CA GLU A 384 24.17 -12.81 7.55
C GLU A 384 22.91 -11.98 7.28
N LEU A 385 23.00 -10.97 6.41
CA LEU A 385 21.85 -10.17 5.97
C LEU A 385 20.79 -11.04 5.30
N ARG A 386 21.20 -11.94 4.41
CA ARG A 386 20.29 -12.89 3.77
C ARG A 386 19.58 -13.77 4.79
N GLN A 387 20.29 -14.31 5.76
CA GLN A 387 19.67 -15.10 6.84
C GLN A 387 18.67 -14.28 7.66
N ALA A 388 18.98 -13.00 7.94
CA ALA A 388 18.07 -12.11 8.62
C ALA A 388 16.82 -11.77 7.78
N LEU A 389 16.99 -11.58 6.46
CA LEU A 389 15.88 -11.35 5.53
C LEU A 389 14.98 -12.59 5.41
N ILE A 390 15.55 -13.79 5.37
CA ILE A 390 14.77 -15.03 5.40
C ILE A 390 14.04 -15.18 6.74
N ALA A 391 14.71 -14.93 7.86
CA ALA A 391 14.09 -14.99 9.18
C ALA A 391 12.95 -13.98 9.38
N THR A 392 13.02 -12.83 8.73
CA THR A 392 11.96 -11.79 8.73
C THR A 392 10.89 -12.00 7.65
N GLY A 393 11.05 -13.00 6.78
CA GLY A 393 10.12 -13.28 5.67
C GLY A 393 10.26 -12.34 4.48
N MET A 394 11.35 -11.59 4.38
CA MET A 394 11.66 -10.70 3.25
C MET A 394 12.31 -11.42 2.07
N GLU A 395 12.89 -12.58 2.28
CA GLU A 395 13.44 -13.45 1.23
C GLU A 395 12.94 -14.87 1.36
N ASP A 396 12.88 -15.59 0.23
CA ASP A 396 12.65 -17.03 0.20
C ASP A 396 13.98 -17.75 0.47
N GLU A 397 13.89 -18.88 1.16
CA GLU A 397 15.04 -19.73 1.49
C GLU A 397 15.68 -20.31 0.21
N ASN A 398 14.86 -20.66 -0.80
CA ASN A 398 15.29 -21.27 -2.06
C ASN A 398 14.51 -20.71 -3.27
N PRO A 399 14.75 -19.46 -3.71
CA PRO A 399 14.09 -18.94 -4.89
C PRO A 399 14.59 -19.66 -6.15
N ILE A 400 13.66 -20.13 -6.99
CA ILE A 400 13.98 -20.78 -8.27
C ILE A 400 13.82 -19.72 -9.36
N LYS A 401 14.92 -19.38 -10.04
CA LYS A 401 14.87 -18.55 -11.25
C LYS A 401 14.62 -19.42 -12.46
N ILE A 402 13.56 -19.12 -13.21
CA ILE A 402 13.23 -19.78 -14.47
C ILE A 402 13.45 -18.79 -15.61
N THR A 403 14.03 -19.28 -16.69
CA THR A 403 14.20 -18.52 -17.92
C THR A 403 13.43 -19.19 -19.06
N TYR A 404 12.48 -18.44 -19.61
CA TYR A 404 11.79 -18.82 -20.85
C TYR A 404 12.57 -18.29 -22.04
N GLU A 405 13.10 -19.20 -22.85
CA GLU A 405 13.80 -18.86 -24.07
C GLU A 405 12.92 -19.16 -25.28
N VAL A 406 12.75 -18.16 -26.12
CA VAL A 406 12.05 -18.31 -27.41
C VAL A 406 12.92 -19.13 -28.33
N LYS A 407 12.37 -20.20 -28.88
CA LYS A 407 13.10 -21.10 -29.76
C LYS A 407 13.42 -20.50 -31.13
N ASP A 408 14.51 -20.89 -31.70
CA ASP A 408 14.94 -20.42 -33.00
C ASP A 408 13.98 -20.85 -34.12
N SER A 409 13.35 -22.05 -34.00
CA SER A 409 12.30 -22.51 -34.92
C SER A 409 11.14 -21.49 -35.04
N PHE A 410 10.79 -20.81 -33.95
CA PHE A 410 9.79 -19.74 -33.96
C PHE A 410 10.40 -18.42 -34.44
N LYS A 411 11.57 -18.00 -33.92
CA LYS A 411 12.25 -16.77 -34.34
C LYS A 411 12.49 -16.69 -35.84
N ASP A 412 12.80 -17.84 -36.48
CA ASP A 412 13.04 -17.92 -37.92
C ASP A 412 11.78 -17.96 -38.76
N SER A 413 10.60 -18.13 -38.15
CA SER A 413 9.33 -18.18 -38.85
C SER A 413 8.89 -16.81 -39.40
N GLU A 414 8.15 -16.83 -40.51
CA GLU A 414 7.52 -15.65 -41.09
C GLU A 414 6.50 -15.03 -40.13
N ILE A 415 5.83 -15.87 -39.32
CA ILE A 415 4.87 -15.43 -38.31
C ILE A 415 5.56 -14.52 -37.28
N TYR A 416 6.71 -14.93 -36.75
CA TYR A 416 7.45 -14.13 -35.79
C TYR A 416 7.98 -12.82 -36.39
N LYS A 417 8.56 -12.89 -37.60
CA LYS A 417 9.21 -11.76 -38.27
C LYS A 417 8.23 -10.70 -38.77
N LYS A 418 7.04 -11.12 -39.23
CA LYS A 418 6.06 -10.25 -39.89
C LYS A 418 4.69 -10.23 -39.25
N GLY A 419 4.43 -11.10 -38.27
CA GLY A 419 3.15 -11.22 -37.59
C GLY A 419 2.87 -10.10 -36.61
N PHE A 420 1.59 -9.87 -36.35
CA PHE A 420 1.10 -8.92 -35.38
C PHE A 420 0.04 -9.57 -34.48
N VAL A 421 0.03 -9.18 -33.21
CA VAL A 421 -1.12 -9.35 -32.33
C VAL A 421 -1.81 -8.02 -32.11
N PHE A 422 -3.11 -8.07 -31.90
CA PHE A 422 -3.91 -6.88 -31.74
C PHE A 422 -4.50 -6.88 -30.32
N SER A 423 -4.21 -5.84 -29.58
CA SER A 423 -4.78 -5.61 -28.25
C SER A 423 -5.51 -4.28 -28.21
N ASN A 424 -6.53 -4.19 -27.38
CA ASN A 424 -7.21 -2.95 -27.07
C ASN A 424 -6.81 -2.48 -25.67
N ARG A 425 -7.24 -1.28 -25.29
CA ARG A 425 -6.95 -0.69 -23.98
C ARG A 425 -8.21 -0.58 -23.16
N ARG A 426 -8.07 -0.68 -21.86
CA ARG A 426 -9.10 -0.30 -20.92
C ARG A 426 -9.18 1.22 -20.86
N VAL A 427 -10.35 1.77 -21.18
CA VAL A 427 -10.60 3.21 -21.21
C VAL A 427 -11.76 3.55 -20.27
N PRO A 428 -11.79 4.72 -19.66
CA PRO A 428 -12.96 5.16 -18.92
C PRO A 428 -14.16 5.19 -19.83
N LYS A 429 -15.29 4.66 -19.33
CA LYS A 429 -16.56 4.67 -20.09
C LYS A 429 -16.99 6.10 -20.36
N ASP A 430 -17.41 6.37 -21.58
CA ASP A 430 -17.91 7.70 -21.93
C ASP A 430 -19.17 8.03 -21.12
N ARG A 431 -19.01 8.99 -20.23
CA ARG A 431 -20.10 9.53 -19.40
C ARG A 431 -20.75 10.78 -19.99
N SER A 432 -20.41 11.16 -21.21
CA SER A 432 -20.95 12.34 -21.87
C SER A 432 -22.48 12.31 -22.00
N ASN A 433 -23.10 11.13 -21.95
CA ASN A 433 -24.54 10.94 -22.00
C ASN A 433 -25.24 11.08 -20.64
N ILE A 434 -24.51 11.13 -19.53
CA ILE A 434 -25.12 11.30 -18.20
C ILE A 434 -25.61 12.74 -18.06
N LYS A 435 -26.94 12.89 -17.98
CA LYS A 435 -27.59 14.20 -17.90
C LYS A 435 -27.80 14.71 -16.47
N GLY A 436 -27.57 13.89 -15.46
CA GLY A 436 -27.80 14.24 -14.07
C GLY A 436 -27.66 13.03 -13.14
N LEU A 437 -28.17 13.16 -11.93
CA LEU A 437 -28.25 12.10 -10.93
C LEU A 437 -29.28 11.03 -11.33
N GLU A 438 -29.15 9.85 -10.72
CA GLU A 438 -30.19 8.82 -10.77
C GLU A 438 -31.49 9.31 -10.11
N GLU A 439 -32.64 8.84 -10.59
CA GLU A 439 -33.95 9.27 -10.07
C GLU A 439 -34.10 9.05 -8.55
N SER A 440 -33.52 7.99 -8.02
CA SER A 440 -33.49 7.67 -6.59
C SER A 440 -32.76 8.72 -5.74
N LYS A 441 -31.90 9.52 -6.35
CA LYS A 441 -31.06 10.53 -5.66
C LYS A 441 -31.53 11.97 -5.93
N LYS A 442 -32.39 12.20 -6.91
CA LYS A 442 -32.90 13.54 -7.26
C LYS A 442 -33.95 14.07 -6.28
N ASN A 443 -34.68 13.20 -5.60
CA ASN A 443 -35.83 13.56 -4.77
C ASN A 443 -35.67 13.05 -3.32
N THR A 444 -34.45 13.00 -2.82
CA THR A 444 -34.14 12.49 -1.47
C THR A 444 -34.58 13.49 -0.41
N ILE A 445 -35.19 13.00 0.68
CA ILE A 445 -35.53 13.78 1.84
C ILE A 445 -34.45 13.61 2.90
N HIS A 446 -33.81 14.72 3.28
CA HIS A 446 -32.78 14.78 4.31
C HIS A 446 -33.37 15.37 5.58
N ARG A 447 -33.50 14.57 6.63
CA ARG A 447 -34.12 15.01 7.90
C ARG A 447 -33.05 15.49 8.88
N TYR A 448 -33.27 16.66 9.44
CA TYR A 448 -32.45 17.27 10.48
C TYR A 448 -33.29 17.70 11.68
N THR A 449 -33.01 17.19 12.87
CA THR A 449 -33.67 17.60 14.11
C THR A 449 -32.82 18.61 14.86
N VAL A 450 -33.37 19.77 15.09
CA VAL A 450 -32.73 20.81 15.90
C VAL A 450 -32.79 20.36 17.36
N ARG A 451 -31.63 20.22 17.97
CA ARG A 451 -31.54 19.95 19.42
C ARG A 451 -31.49 21.30 20.15
N ASP A 452 -32.54 21.64 20.82
CA ASP A 452 -32.55 22.73 21.77
C ASP A 452 -32.04 22.25 23.13
N SER A 453 -31.21 23.05 23.78
CA SER A 453 -30.87 22.87 25.18
C SER A 453 -32.02 23.38 26.07
N SER A 454 -33.21 22.77 25.94
CA SER A 454 -34.22 22.95 26.99
C SER A 454 -33.66 22.21 28.21
N GLY A 455 -33.23 23.00 29.23
CA GLY A 455 -32.66 22.43 30.42
C GLY A 455 -33.65 21.42 31.03
N VAL A 456 -33.30 20.14 30.93
CA VAL A 456 -33.95 19.11 31.72
C VAL A 456 -33.45 19.34 33.14
N ILE A 457 -34.26 19.90 33.99
CA ILE A 457 -34.00 19.93 35.42
C ILE A 457 -34.11 18.51 35.92
N HIS A 458 -33.00 17.83 36.07
CA HIS A 458 -32.93 16.61 36.83
C HIS A 458 -33.08 16.98 38.30
N THR A 459 -34.25 16.75 38.87
CA THR A 459 -34.41 16.76 40.31
C THR A 459 -33.66 15.54 40.86
N LEU A 460 -32.58 15.77 41.57
CA LEU A 460 -31.73 14.76 42.22
C LEU A 460 -32.43 13.89 43.29
N PHE A 461 -33.68 14.25 43.65
CA PHE A 461 -34.46 13.56 44.66
C PHE A 461 -35.95 13.48 44.25
N GLY A 462 -36.33 12.43 43.60
CA GLY A 462 -37.73 12.07 43.33
C GLY A 462 -37.87 10.60 42.95
N PRO A 463 -38.97 9.92 43.37
CA PRO A 463 -39.16 8.54 43.06
C PRO A 463 -39.32 8.30 41.55
N ASP A 464 -38.71 7.22 41.05
CA ASP A 464 -38.75 6.74 39.69
C ASP A 464 -40.17 6.56 39.16
N LYS A 465 -40.75 7.60 38.64
CA LYS A 465 -41.85 7.53 37.68
C LYS A 465 -41.34 8.16 36.39
N VAL A 466 -40.98 7.28 35.46
CA VAL A 466 -40.88 7.64 34.05
C VAL A 466 -42.29 8.09 33.64
N LEU A 467 -42.55 9.38 33.69
CA LEU A 467 -43.65 9.97 32.97
C LEU A 467 -43.25 9.87 31.49
N GLU A 468 -43.84 8.89 30.78
CA GLU A 468 -43.93 8.97 29.33
C GLU A 468 -44.69 10.25 28.99
N GLU A 469 -43.96 11.36 28.79
CA GLU A 469 -44.56 12.51 28.14
C GLU A 469 -45.00 12.05 26.74
N PRO A 470 -46.28 12.33 26.35
CA PRO A 470 -46.73 12.03 24.99
C PRO A 470 -45.80 12.77 24.04
N ALA A 471 -45.30 12.05 23.01
CA ALA A 471 -44.38 12.59 22.01
C ALA A 471 -44.90 13.96 21.56
N LYS A 472 -44.20 15.01 21.98
CA LYS A 472 -44.56 16.39 21.64
C LYS A 472 -44.48 16.48 20.12
N TYR A 473 -45.62 16.80 19.47
CA TYR A 473 -45.65 17.02 18.02
C TYR A 473 -44.65 18.13 17.70
N MET A 474 -43.52 17.76 17.10
CA MET A 474 -42.51 18.71 16.65
C MET A 474 -42.86 19.13 15.24
N PRO A 475 -43.14 20.39 14.98
CA PRO A 475 -43.37 20.89 13.63
C PRO A 475 -42.12 20.66 12.77
N ASN A 476 -42.35 20.33 11.51
CA ASN A 476 -41.30 20.25 10.53
C ASN A 476 -41.46 21.33 9.47
N THR A 477 -40.37 21.89 9.01
CA THR A 477 -40.32 22.82 7.89
C THR A 477 -39.43 22.24 6.80
N SER A 478 -39.99 22.17 5.59
CA SER A 478 -39.31 21.54 4.45
C SER A 478 -38.86 22.61 3.46
N TYR A 479 -37.62 22.48 2.99
CA TYR A 479 -37.02 23.37 2.00
C TYR A 479 -36.47 22.49 0.84
N LYS A 480 -36.85 22.79 -0.40
CA LYS A 480 -36.14 22.25 -1.56
C LYS A 480 -34.78 22.95 -1.65
N PHE A 481 -33.74 22.21 -2.06
CA PHE A 481 -32.39 22.78 -2.18
C PHE A 481 -32.36 24.00 -3.09
N LYS A 482 -33.10 23.99 -4.20
CA LYS A 482 -33.20 25.11 -5.15
C LYS A 482 -33.84 26.37 -4.52
N ASP A 483 -34.65 26.23 -3.46
CA ASP A 483 -35.35 27.33 -2.80
C ASP A 483 -34.56 27.90 -1.60
N ILE A 484 -33.49 27.24 -1.19
CA ILE A 484 -32.57 27.68 -0.15
C ILE A 484 -31.68 28.80 -0.69
N PRO A 485 -31.47 29.91 0.07
CA PRO A 485 -30.53 30.95 -0.34
C PRO A 485 -29.16 30.38 -0.70
N TYR A 486 -28.66 30.69 -1.91
CA TYR A 486 -27.48 30.06 -2.47
C TYR A 486 -26.22 30.24 -1.61
N ASN A 487 -26.05 31.36 -0.93
CA ASN A 487 -24.94 31.60 -0.02
C ASN A 487 -24.91 30.60 1.16
N ILE A 488 -26.05 30.14 1.65
CA ILE A 488 -26.13 29.12 2.71
C ILE A 488 -25.84 27.75 2.10
N LEU A 489 -26.43 27.48 0.95
CA LEU A 489 -26.27 26.19 0.24
C LEU A 489 -24.82 25.97 -0.19
N SER A 490 -24.20 26.96 -0.86
CA SER A 490 -22.81 26.88 -1.30
C SER A 490 -21.82 26.83 -0.13
N GLY A 491 -22.05 27.64 0.88
CA GLY A 491 -21.20 27.67 2.08
C GLY A 491 -21.16 26.33 2.81
N ALA A 492 -22.30 25.62 2.87
CA ALA A 492 -22.33 24.27 3.41
C ALA A 492 -21.61 23.27 2.49
N ALA A 493 -21.79 23.37 1.16
CA ALA A 493 -21.17 22.47 0.19
C ALA A 493 -19.63 22.61 0.13
N GLU A 494 -19.09 23.81 0.35
CA GLU A 494 -17.63 24.08 0.37
C GLU A 494 -16.88 23.27 1.44
N SER A 495 -17.57 22.83 2.48
CA SER A 495 -16.99 21.98 3.53
C SER A 495 -16.64 20.56 3.03
N PHE A 496 -17.10 20.17 1.83
CA PHE A 496 -16.93 18.83 1.28
C PHE A 496 -16.09 18.87 0.01
N ARG A 497 -14.93 18.17 0.05
CA ARG A 497 -14.01 18.06 -1.10
C ARG A 497 -14.68 17.44 -2.32
N GLU A 498 -15.56 16.49 -2.10
CA GLU A 498 -16.26 15.70 -3.12
C GLU A 498 -17.26 16.55 -3.91
N LEU A 499 -17.73 17.65 -3.33
CA LEU A 499 -18.64 18.60 -3.99
C LEU A 499 -17.91 19.72 -4.74
N ARG A 500 -16.59 19.69 -4.82
CA ARG A 500 -15.82 20.63 -5.64
C ARG A 500 -16.06 20.36 -7.13
N PHE A 501 -16.06 21.44 -7.91
CA PHE A 501 -16.35 21.37 -9.34
C PHE A 501 -15.48 20.36 -10.09
N SER A 502 -14.18 20.27 -9.81
CA SER A 502 -13.26 19.35 -10.46
C SER A 502 -13.67 17.88 -10.25
N VAL A 503 -14.10 17.51 -9.03
CA VAL A 503 -14.53 16.15 -8.71
C VAL A 503 -15.89 15.86 -9.34
N LEU A 504 -16.84 16.78 -9.23
CA LEU A 504 -18.16 16.61 -9.81
C LEU A 504 -18.12 16.56 -11.34
N LYS A 505 -17.24 17.35 -11.97
CA LYS A 505 -17.06 17.37 -13.43
C LYS A 505 -16.52 16.05 -13.96
N GLU A 506 -15.67 15.37 -13.20
CA GLU A 506 -15.20 14.01 -13.53
C GLU A 506 -16.36 13.00 -13.55
N LYS A 507 -17.28 13.10 -12.58
CA LYS A 507 -18.43 12.18 -12.47
C LYS A 507 -19.57 12.56 -13.43
N TYR A 508 -19.76 13.85 -13.65
CA TYR A 508 -20.83 14.43 -14.48
C TYR A 508 -20.23 15.38 -15.54
N PRO A 509 -19.76 14.87 -16.68
CA PRO A 509 -19.05 15.67 -17.69
C PRO A 509 -19.87 16.82 -18.29
N ARG A 510 -21.19 16.78 -18.25
CA ARG A 510 -22.08 17.84 -18.73
C ARG A 510 -22.29 18.97 -17.73
N LEU A 511 -21.92 18.77 -16.47
CA LEU A 511 -22.07 19.77 -15.42
C LEU A 511 -21.30 21.06 -15.77
N LYS A 512 -21.93 22.21 -15.63
CA LYS A 512 -21.34 23.51 -15.97
C LYS A 512 -20.83 24.26 -14.73
N SER A 513 -21.42 24.02 -13.56
CA SER A 513 -21.03 24.69 -12.32
C SER A 513 -21.49 23.91 -11.08
N VAL A 514 -20.88 24.20 -9.91
CA VAL A 514 -21.37 23.69 -8.63
C VAL A 514 -22.79 24.21 -8.35
N ARG A 515 -23.11 25.46 -8.77
CA ARG A 515 -24.45 26.00 -8.62
C ARG A 515 -25.49 25.13 -9.31
N GLU A 516 -25.22 24.74 -10.57
CA GLU A 516 -26.09 23.83 -11.32
C GLU A 516 -26.28 22.51 -10.56
N PHE A 517 -25.19 21.91 -10.04
CA PHE A 517 -25.28 20.66 -9.27
C PHE A 517 -26.16 20.79 -8.02
N LEU A 518 -26.11 21.92 -7.33
CA LEU A 518 -26.86 22.16 -6.10
C LEU A 518 -28.32 22.54 -6.33
N THR A 519 -28.64 23.20 -7.45
CA THR A 519 -29.95 23.86 -7.64
C THR A 519 -30.76 23.37 -8.83
N ASP A 520 -30.18 22.65 -9.79
CA ASP A 520 -30.88 22.16 -10.98
C ASP A 520 -31.65 20.85 -10.69
N ASP A 521 -32.82 20.70 -11.31
CA ASP A 521 -33.72 19.56 -11.13
C ASP A 521 -33.14 18.23 -11.60
N ASN A 522 -32.16 18.25 -12.51
CA ASN A 522 -31.44 17.05 -12.94
C ASN A 522 -30.41 16.59 -11.91
N TYR A 523 -30.11 17.42 -10.91
CA TYR A 523 -29.16 17.13 -9.85
C TYR A 523 -29.85 17.20 -8.49
N LEU A 524 -29.35 18.02 -7.58
CA LEU A 524 -29.83 18.08 -6.20
C LEU A 524 -31.01 19.06 -5.97
N GLY A 525 -31.42 19.85 -6.96
CA GLY A 525 -32.38 20.94 -6.79
C GLY A 525 -33.70 20.53 -6.15
N ASN A 526 -34.19 19.33 -6.42
CA ASN A 526 -35.45 18.80 -5.86
C ASN A 526 -35.24 18.01 -4.56
N ASN A 527 -34.00 17.83 -4.06
CA ASN A 527 -33.79 17.27 -2.74
C ASN A 527 -34.43 18.16 -1.70
N VAL A 528 -34.97 17.60 -0.64
CA VAL A 528 -35.70 18.30 0.41
C VAL A 528 -34.91 18.21 1.73
N LEU A 529 -34.61 19.34 2.32
CA LEU A 529 -34.19 19.43 3.71
C LEU A 529 -35.40 19.59 4.61
N GLU A 530 -35.69 18.58 5.40
CA GLU A 530 -36.74 18.61 6.41
C GLU A 530 -36.12 18.92 7.77
N VAL A 531 -36.43 20.12 8.31
CA VAL A 531 -35.94 20.58 9.62
C VAL A 531 -37.05 20.36 10.66
N VAL A 532 -36.81 19.46 11.59
CA VAL A 532 -37.68 19.21 12.73
C VAL A 532 -37.24 20.13 13.87
N HIS A 533 -38.12 20.97 14.38
CA HIS A 533 -37.79 22.00 15.37
C HIS A 533 -38.90 22.21 16.41
N SER A 534 -38.52 22.67 17.58
CA SER A 534 -39.44 23.03 18.65
C SER A 534 -39.78 24.54 18.67
N ASN A 535 -39.04 25.36 17.92
CA ASN A 535 -39.14 26.80 17.91
C ASN A 535 -40.08 27.33 16.80
N GLU A 536 -40.63 28.50 16.98
CA GLU A 536 -41.56 29.14 16.02
C GLU A 536 -40.89 29.46 14.65
N ARG A 537 -39.58 29.62 14.63
CA ARG A 537 -38.81 29.92 13.38
C ARG A 537 -37.55 29.10 13.25
N VAL A 538 -37.36 28.56 12.04
CA VAL A 538 -36.10 27.95 11.61
C VAL A 538 -35.12 29.06 11.24
N THR A 539 -33.94 29.07 11.85
CA THR A 539 -32.87 30.03 11.55
C THR A 539 -32.01 29.59 10.38
N GLY A 540 -31.33 30.54 9.73
CA GLY A 540 -30.34 30.20 8.67
C GLY A 540 -29.23 29.24 9.16
N ARG A 541 -28.85 29.29 10.44
CA ARG A 541 -27.90 28.39 11.07
C ARG A 541 -28.45 26.96 11.17
N ASN A 542 -29.73 26.78 11.44
CA ASN A 542 -30.38 25.48 11.48
C ASN A 542 -30.40 24.85 10.08
N ILE A 543 -30.71 25.66 9.04
CA ILE A 543 -30.66 25.24 7.64
C ILE A 543 -29.23 24.84 7.27
N TYR A 544 -28.23 25.67 7.62
CA TYR A 544 -26.82 25.36 7.35
C TYR A 544 -26.37 24.04 7.99
N ASN A 545 -26.68 23.82 9.27
CA ASN A 545 -26.32 22.57 9.97
C ASN A 545 -27.05 21.36 9.39
N GLY A 546 -28.29 21.51 8.96
CA GLY A 546 -29.03 20.47 8.26
C GLY A 546 -28.43 20.14 6.90
N LEU A 547 -27.97 21.16 6.16
CA LEU A 547 -27.27 20.95 4.88
C LEU A 547 -25.91 20.26 5.06
N ILE A 548 -25.13 20.60 6.08
CA ILE A 548 -23.88 19.88 6.39
C ILE A 548 -24.16 18.39 6.55
N ARG A 549 -25.25 18.03 7.23
CA ARG A 549 -25.65 16.65 7.43
C ARG A 549 -26.10 15.98 6.13
N ALA A 550 -26.90 16.68 5.32
CA ALA A 550 -27.33 16.21 4.00
C ALA A 550 -26.13 15.99 3.06
N PHE A 551 -25.23 16.97 3.01
CA PHE A 551 -24.04 16.89 2.14
C PHE A 551 -23.05 15.82 2.57
N ASN A 552 -22.97 15.45 3.84
CA ASN A 552 -22.17 14.31 4.26
C ASN A 552 -22.66 13.00 3.62
N SER A 553 -23.98 12.78 3.59
CA SER A 553 -24.57 11.62 2.91
C SER A 553 -24.37 11.67 1.38
N ILE A 554 -24.54 12.85 0.78
CA ILE A 554 -24.35 13.07 -0.66
C ILE A 554 -22.86 12.88 -1.03
N SER A 555 -21.95 13.39 -0.23
CA SER A 555 -20.50 13.22 -0.41
C SER A 555 -20.10 11.74 -0.39
N SER A 556 -20.63 10.98 0.57
CA SER A 556 -20.42 9.53 0.65
C SER A 556 -20.94 8.82 -0.60
N PHE A 557 -22.09 9.24 -1.13
CA PHE A 557 -22.62 8.72 -2.39
C PHE A 557 -21.70 9.05 -3.58
N ILE A 558 -21.23 10.29 -3.71
CA ILE A 558 -20.31 10.70 -4.78
C ILE A 558 -19.01 9.91 -4.73
N LEU A 559 -18.47 9.63 -3.53
CA LEU A 559 -17.30 8.78 -3.33
C LEU A 559 -17.55 7.31 -3.75
N SER A 560 -18.77 6.81 -3.55
CA SER A 560 -19.13 5.44 -3.94
C SER A 560 -19.22 5.23 -5.45
N LEU A 561 -19.34 6.31 -6.24
CA LEU A 561 -19.36 6.26 -7.70
C LEU A 561 -17.99 5.86 -8.24
N LYS A 562 -17.78 4.56 -8.43
CA LYS A 562 -16.56 4.04 -9.06
C LYS A 562 -16.49 4.47 -10.52
N PRO A 563 -15.30 4.77 -11.06
CA PRO A 563 -15.13 4.92 -12.49
C PRO A 563 -15.57 3.62 -13.18
N GLU A 564 -16.48 3.73 -14.12
CA GLU A 564 -16.80 2.62 -15.01
C GLU A 564 -15.81 2.62 -16.17
N TYR A 565 -15.38 1.45 -16.57
CA TYR A 565 -14.45 1.26 -17.67
C TYR A 565 -15.09 0.41 -18.76
N GLU A 566 -14.58 0.56 -19.97
CA GLU A 566 -14.90 -0.29 -21.12
C GLU A 566 -13.63 -0.60 -21.91
N GLY A 567 -13.66 -1.64 -22.70
CA GLY A 567 -12.60 -1.91 -23.67
C GLY A 567 -12.70 -0.97 -24.85
N SER A 568 -11.59 -0.32 -25.21
CA SER A 568 -11.52 0.51 -26.42
C SER A 568 -11.87 -0.34 -27.65
N ARG A 569 -12.64 0.23 -28.58
CA ARG A 569 -12.92 -0.38 -29.89
C ARG A 569 -11.78 -0.19 -30.88
N VAL A 570 -10.75 0.55 -30.50
CA VAL A 570 -9.53 0.74 -31.29
C VAL A 570 -8.49 -0.28 -30.83
N PHE A 571 -8.07 -1.13 -31.76
CA PHE A 571 -7.02 -2.11 -31.53
C PHE A 571 -5.68 -1.59 -32.06
N SER A 572 -4.65 -1.76 -31.26
CA SER A 572 -3.28 -1.42 -31.63
C SER A 572 -2.53 -2.66 -32.11
N PRO A 573 -1.88 -2.62 -33.26
CA PRO A 573 -1.02 -3.72 -33.73
C PRO A 573 0.29 -3.73 -32.96
N ASN A 574 0.68 -4.88 -32.42
CA ASN A 574 1.97 -5.11 -31.78
C ASN A 574 2.70 -6.21 -32.55
N LYS A 575 3.95 -5.97 -32.95
CA LYS A 575 4.74 -6.98 -33.65
C LYS A 575 5.01 -8.17 -32.73
N LEU A 576 4.85 -9.39 -33.22
CA LEU A 576 5.13 -10.59 -32.44
C LEU A 576 6.57 -10.62 -31.93
N SER A 577 7.54 -10.14 -32.70
CA SER A 577 8.94 -10.03 -32.30
C SER A 577 9.21 -9.05 -31.16
N ASP A 578 8.32 -8.07 -30.96
CA ASP A 578 8.43 -7.11 -29.88
C ASP A 578 7.71 -7.58 -28.61
N VAL A 579 6.72 -8.44 -28.77
CA VAL A 579 5.85 -8.97 -27.70
C VAL A 579 6.40 -10.27 -27.10
N ILE A 580 6.79 -11.22 -27.96
CA ILE A 580 7.28 -12.54 -27.52
C ILE A 580 8.80 -12.53 -27.51
N LYS A 581 9.36 -12.41 -26.29
CA LYS A 581 10.80 -12.34 -26.03
C LYS A 581 11.23 -13.37 -24.97
N ASN A 582 12.52 -13.57 -24.86
CA ASN A 582 13.07 -14.27 -23.70
C ASN A 582 12.75 -13.48 -22.44
N LYS A 583 12.38 -14.17 -21.36
CA LYS A 583 12.15 -13.55 -20.07
C LYS A 583 12.49 -14.48 -18.91
N SER A 584 12.80 -13.88 -17.78
CA SER A 584 13.04 -14.61 -16.54
C SER A 584 12.02 -14.25 -15.49
N ILE A 585 11.66 -15.22 -14.65
CA ILE A 585 10.79 -15.03 -13.48
C ILE A 585 11.39 -15.73 -12.27
N TYR A 586 11.00 -15.32 -11.06
CA TYR A 586 11.24 -16.10 -9.84
C TYR A 586 9.98 -16.86 -9.47
N LEU A 587 10.17 -18.14 -9.14
CA LEU A 587 9.12 -18.95 -8.51
C LEU A 587 9.45 -19.18 -7.05
N SER A 588 8.43 -19.08 -6.20
CA SER A 588 8.54 -19.43 -4.81
C SER A 588 8.43 -20.93 -4.59
N SER A 589 9.21 -21.45 -3.65
CA SER A 589 9.18 -22.88 -3.26
C SER A 589 7.94 -23.28 -2.46
N ILE A 590 7.06 -22.34 -2.11
CA ILE A 590 5.97 -22.57 -1.13
C ILE A 590 4.70 -23.15 -1.76
N ASP A 591 4.51 -23.01 -3.07
CA ASP A 591 3.26 -23.43 -3.73
C ASP A 591 3.48 -24.50 -4.83
N THR A 592 3.88 -25.69 -4.41
CA THR A 592 4.05 -26.85 -5.31
C THR A 592 2.80 -27.73 -5.43
N SER A 593 1.69 -27.39 -4.75
CA SER A 593 0.50 -28.26 -4.68
C SER A 593 -0.23 -28.43 -6.02
N GLY A 594 0.02 -27.57 -7.03
CA GLY A 594 -0.61 -27.61 -8.35
C GLY A 594 0.35 -27.94 -9.50
N GLY A 595 1.59 -28.42 -9.23
CA GLY A 595 2.57 -28.68 -10.29
C GLY A 595 3.18 -27.44 -10.93
N VAL A 596 2.80 -26.25 -10.46
CA VAL A 596 3.39 -24.99 -10.86
C VAL A 596 4.86 -24.94 -10.46
N GLY A 597 5.72 -24.51 -11.38
CA GLY A 597 7.16 -24.41 -11.12
C GLY A 597 7.95 -25.66 -11.46
N GLU A 598 7.31 -26.77 -11.74
CA GLU A 598 7.99 -27.97 -12.26
C GLU A 598 8.09 -27.91 -13.78
N SER A 599 9.29 -28.18 -14.30
CA SER A 599 9.52 -28.30 -15.73
C SER A 599 8.64 -29.39 -16.36
N GLN A 600 8.02 -29.12 -17.49
CA GLN A 600 7.31 -30.15 -18.27
C GLN A 600 8.27 -31.09 -18.95
N ASN A 601 9.46 -30.61 -19.34
CA ASN A 601 10.48 -31.42 -19.99
C ASN A 601 10.98 -32.60 -19.12
N THR A 602 11.14 -32.31 -17.80
CA THR A 602 11.72 -33.23 -16.82
C THR A 602 10.78 -33.58 -15.69
N ASN A 603 9.47 -33.44 -15.89
CA ASN A 603 8.49 -33.68 -14.84
C ASN A 603 8.60 -35.14 -14.34
N PRO A 604 8.68 -35.35 -13.00
CA PRO A 604 8.78 -36.71 -12.46
C PRO A 604 7.49 -37.54 -12.67
N ASN A 605 6.38 -36.91 -12.93
CA ASN A 605 5.14 -37.58 -13.27
C ASN A 605 4.99 -37.70 -14.78
N GLU A 606 5.09 -38.94 -15.28
CA GLU A 606 4.98 -39.28 -16.70
C GLU A 606 3.68 -38.76 -17.35
N ASN A 607 2.61 -38.62 -16.58
CA ASN A 607 1.35 -38.04 -17.08
C ASN A 607 1.50 -36.59 -17.52
N TYR A 608 2.40 -35.82 -16.92
CA TYR A 608 2.67 -34.43 -17.24
C TYR A 608 3.89 -34.23 -18.14
N GLN A 609 4.81 -35.19 -18.11
CA GLN A 609 6.08 -35.09 -18.84
C GLN A 609 5.87 -35.08 -20.36
N LEU A 610 6.49 -34.10 -21.02
CA LEU A 610 6.63 -33.99 -22.47
C LEU A 610 7.89 -33.16 -22.78
N SER A 611 8.83 -33.71 -23.55
CA SER A 611 9.96 -32.92 -24.01
C SER A 611 9.52 -31.85 -24.99
N LEU A 612 9.34 -30.65 -24.51
CA LEU A 612 8.99 -29.46 -25.32
C LEU A 612 10.22 -28.94 -26.05
N PHE A 613 11.41 -29.27 -25.55
CA PHE A 613 12.65 -28.83 -26.18
C PHE A 613 12.73 -29.27 -27.64
N ASP A 614 12.30 -30.48 -27.92
CA ASP A 614 12.29 -31.06 -29.26
C ASP A 614 11.04 -30.78 -30.10
N GLN A 615 10.09 -29.97 -29.58
CA GLN A 615 8.84 -29.69 -30.28
C GLN A 615 8.90 -28.32 -30.99
N ASP A 616 9.16 -28.32 -32.29
CA ASP A 616 9.30 -27.09 -33.11
C ASP A 616 8.02 -26.19 -33.12
N TRP A 617 6.89 -26.78 -32.81
CA TRP A 617 5.61 -26.09 -32.78
C TRP A 617 5.31 -25.36 -31.44
N TYR A 618 6.09 -25.60 -30.37
CA TYR A 618 5.96 -24.91 -29.11
C TYR A 618 6.97 -23.77 -29.00
N VAL A 619 6.50 -22.57 -28.64
CA VAL A 619 7.29 -21.33 -28.77
C VAL A 619 8.45 -21.27 -27.79
N TYR A 620 8.24 -21.65 -26.53
CA TYR A 620 9.28 -21.60 -25.49
C TYR A 620 10.03 -22.92 -25.32
N ASN A 621 11.18 -22.85 -24.67
CA ASN A 621 12.03 -24.02 -24.38
C ASN A 621 11.37 -24.98 -23.35
N ASP A 622 10.50 -24.52 -22.49
CA ASP A 622 9.85 -25.32 -21.46
C ASP A 622 8.47 -24.73 -21.04
N ASN A 623 7.73 -25.47 -20.20
CA ASN A 623 6.48 -25.04 -19.56
C ASN A 623 6.53 -25.36 -18.06
N PHE A 624 6.37 -24.34 -17.22
CA PHE A 624 6.34 -24.44 -15.76
C PHE A 624 4.94 -24.16 -15.18
N GLY A 625 3.92 -24.30 -16.00
CA GLY A 625 2.53 -24.06 -15.64
C GLY A 625 1.92 -25.13 -14.74
N THR A 626 0.60 -25.04 -14.55
CA THR A 626 -0.18 -25.99 -13.74
C THR A 626 -0.23 -27.38 -14.38
N SER A 627 -0.71 -28.37 -13.61
CA SER A 627 -0.94 -29.73 -14.11
C SER A 627 -1.91 -29.77 -15.27
N GLU A 628 -2.96 -28.96 -15.25
CA GLU A 628 -3.98 -28.85 -16.31
C GLU A 628 -3.38 -28.29 -17.59
N GLU A 629 -2.53 -27.27 -17.48
CA GLU A 629 -1.85 -26.68 -18.62
C GLU A 629 -0.86 -27.66 -19.27
N LYS A 630 -0.14 -28.45 -18.46
CA LYS A 630 0.72 -29.52 -18.95
C LYS A 630 -0.07 -30.62 -19.65
N LEU A 631 -1.23 -31.01 -19.11
CA LEU A 631 -2.12 -31.97 -19.74
C LEU A 631 -2.70 -31.43 -21.06
N PHE A 632 -3.05 -30.12 -21.09
CA PHE A 632 -3.52 -29.49 -22.32
C PHE A 632 -2.46 -29.57 -23.44
N ILE A 633 -1.20 -29.27 -23.17
CA ILE A 633 -0.12 -29.34 -24.12
C ILE A 633 0.07 -30.79 -24.62
N LYS A 634 0.00 -31.79 -23.73
CA LYS A 634 0.06 -33.20 -24.11
C LYS A 634 -1.15 -33.59 -24.98
N CYS A 635 -2.33 -33.15 -24.64
CA CYS A 635 -3.54 -33.37 -25.44
C CYS A 635 -3.42 -32.70 -26.83
N PHE A 636 -2.91 -31.47 -26.88
CA PHE A 636 -2.64 -30.76 -28.12
C PHE A 636 -1.67 -31.54 -29.02
N ASN A 637 -0.57 -32.00 -28.46
CA ASN A 637 0.43 -32.78 -29.19
C ASN A 637 -0.14 -34.09 -29.75
N ARG A 638 -1.01 -34.78 -28.98
CA ARG A 638 -1.59 -36.06 -29.38
C ARG A 638 -2.77 -35.95 -30.35
N GLU A 639 -3.67 -34.97 -30.12
CA GLU A 639 -4.97 -34.95 -30.76
C GLU A 639 -5.11 -33.81 -31.80
N ILE A 640 -4.52 -32.67 -31.56
CA ILE A 640 -4.75 -31.45 -32.37
C ILE A 640 -3.66 -31.27 -33.40
N LYS A 641 -2.40 -31.39 -32.99
CA LYS A 641 -1.25 -31.26 -33.87
C LYS A 641 -1.36 -32.13 -35.13
N PRO A 642 -1.67 -33.46 -35.08
CA PRO A 642 -1.73 -34.29 -36.25
C PRO A 642 -2.85 -33.85 -37.24
N LYS A 643 -3.91 -33.24 -36.69
CA LYS A 643 -5.04 -32.75 -37.55
C LYS A 643 -4.64 -31.47 -38.30
N LEU A 644 -3.82 -30.61 -37.66
CA LEU A 644 -3.32 -29.38 -38.28
C LEU A 644 -2.27 -29.71 -39.35
N GLU A 645 -1.35 -30.61 -39.03
CA GLU A 645 -0.31 -31.10 -39.96
C GLU A 645 -0.96 -31.74 -41.19
N LYS A 646 -1.98 -32.60 -41.02
CA LYS A 646 -2.72 -33.21 -42.13
C LYS A 646 -3.38 -32.17 -43.03
N LYS A 647 -3.73 -31.00 -42.49
CA LYS A 647 -4.29 -29.89 -43.28
C LYS A 647 -3.20 -29.00 -43.90
N GLY A 648 -1.92 -29.28 -43.67
CA GLY A 648 -0.80 -28.48 -44.17
C GLY A 648 -0.69 -27.09 -43.53
N VAL A 649 -1.28 -26.91 -42.34
CA VAL A 649 -1.25 -25.64 -41.61
C VAL A 649 0.05 -25.57 -40.82
N LYS A 650 0.82 -24.50 -40.99
CA LYS A 650 1.93 -24.16 -40.08
C LYS A 650 1.34 -23.45 -38.89
N PHE A 651 1.75 -23.86 -37.70
CA PHE A 651 1.23 -23.32 -36.45
C PHE A 651 2.32 -23.29 -35.36
N PHE A 652 2.13 -22.42 -34.39
CA PHE A 652 2.90 -22.38 -33.16
C PHE A 652 1.93 -22.23 -31.97
N LEU A 653 2.18 -22.99 -30.91
CA LEU A 653 1.47 -22.88 -29.65
C LEU A 653 2.34 -22.15 -28.64
N ILE A 654 1.81 -21.12 -27.99
CA ILE A 654 2.44 -20.40 -26.91
C ILE A 654 1.55 -20.44 -25.68
N ARG A 655 2.12 -20.74 -24.51
CA ARG A 655 1.49 -20.43 -23.23
C ARG A 655 1.67 -18.95 -22.96
N ASN A 656 0.60 -18.29 -22.58
CA ASN A 656 0.66 -16.89 -22.24
C ASN A 656 1.28 -16.73 -20.85
N GLU A 657 2.50 -16.26 -20.82
CA GLU A 657 3.24 -15.98 -19.57
C GLU A 657 2.90 -14.58 -19.04
N ARG A 658 1.61 -14.22 -19.03
CA ARG A 658 1.07 -12.91 -18.60
C ARG A 658 1.66 -11.74 -19.41
N ILE A 659 1.74 -11.92 -20.69
CA ILE A 659 2.15 -10.89 -21.64
C ILE A 659 1.00 -9.91 -21.84
N PRO A 660 1.14 -8.62 -21.44
CA PRO A 660 0.04 -7.67 -21.46
C PRO A 660 -0.59 -7.46 -22.85
N GLU A 661 0.22 -7.51 -23.89
CA GLU A 661 -0.19 -7.30 -25.29
C GLU A 661 -1.01 -8.47 -25.85
N LEU A 662 -1.08 -9.60 -25.15
CA LEU A 662 -1.91 -10.74 -25.48
C LEU A 662 -3.27 -10.71 -24.77
N ALA A 663 -3.51 -9.71 -23.94
CA ALA A 663 -4.79 -9.49 -23.27
C ALA A 663 -5.71 -8.59 -24.12
N ILE A 664 -7.02 -8.81 -23.99
CA ILE A 664 -8.04 -7.93 -24.55
C ILE A 664 -9.05 -7.52 -23.47
N TYR A 665 -9.66 -6.35 -23.63
CA TYR A 665 -10.63 -5.81 -22.68
C TYR A 665 -12.02 -5.84 -23.26
N SER A 666 -12.98 -6.34 -22.48
CA SER A 666 -14.39 -6.40 -22.80
C SER A 666 -14.97 -5.00 -23.07
N PHE A 667 -15.75 -4.88 -24.12
CA PHE A 667 -16.39 -3.61 -24.50
C PHE A 667 -17.52 -3.20 -23.55
N SER A 668 -18.05 -4.12 -22.74
CA SER A 668 -19.18 -3.85 -21.85
C SER A 668 -18.76 -3.24 -20.50
N ASP A 669 -17.67 -3.75 -19.93
CA ASP A 669 -17.28 -3.52 -18.54
C ASP A 669 -15.77 -3.28 -18.36
N GLY A 670 -15.00 -3.41 -19.45
CA GLY A 670 -13.54 -3.26 -19.39
C GLY A 670 -12.86 -4.38 -18.61
N GLU A 671 -13.52 -5.52 -18.39
CA GLU A 671 -12.88 -6.67 -17.80
C GLU A 671 -11.80 -7.22 -18.73
N ARG A 672 -10.67 -7.62 -18.13
CA ARG A 672 -9.52 -8.15 -18.84
C ARG A 672 -9.74 -9.62 -19.14
N PHE A 673 -9.71 -9.98 -20.42
CA PHE A 673 -9.62 -11.36 -20.88
C PHE A 673 -8.18 -11.65 -21.28
N GLU A 674 -7.58 -12.64 -20.65
CA GLU A 674 -6.22 -13.10 -20.91
C GLU A 674 -6.26 -14.60 -21.14
N PRO A 675 -6.05 -15.08 -22.38
CA PRO A 675 -6.07 -16.50 -22.66
C PRO A 675 -4.82 -17.18 -22.10
N ASP A 676 -4.96 -18.40 -21.57
CA ASP A 676 -3.81 -19.20 -21.10
C ASP A 676 -2.91 -19.63 -22.25
N PHE A 677 -3.47 -19.88 -23.42
CA PHE A 677 -2.74 -20.29 -24.62
C PHE A 677 -3.20 -19.54 -25.86
N LEU A 678 -2.24 -19.30 -26.75
CA LEU A 678 -2.53 -18.82 -28.10
C LEU A 678 -2.00 -19.81 -29.12
N LEU A 679 -2.79 -20.03 -30.16
CA LEU A 679 -2.38 -20.75 -31.36
C LEU A 679 -2.15 -19.72 -32.47
N LEU A 680 -0.90 -19.62 -32.90
CA LEU A 680 -0.45 -18.66 -33.91
C LEU A 680 -0.34 -19.34 -35.27
#